data_c8a7c842bf5d51170e4529d6ce02e882
#
_entry.id   c8a7c842bf5d51170e4529d6ce02e882
#
_cell.length_a   1.000
_cell.length_b   1.000
_cell.length_c   1.000
_cell.angle_alpha   90.00
_cell.angle_beta   90.00
_cell.angle_gamma   90.00
#
_symmetry.space_group_name_H-M   'P 1'
#
loop_
_entity.id
_entity.type
_entity.pdbx_description
1 polymer ?
#
loop_
_entity_poly.entity_id
_entity_poly.type
_entity_poly.pdbx_seq_one_letter_code
_entity_poly.pdbx_strand_id
1 'polypeptide(L)'
;MTRLTIFYILNWLGLTIYIVNTSLYLSHGEMGVFQIIMAVNTPLFLIITIKAFTKGISKLFKSDEHEFRYLASSLLVFTYIFTGIDAKVLAIYRDHFNIKLFGILFETGVMQDLGVRSSDLFSLGIQIFGICIWVWISLFVSNWVFENKRNKGSELTSQNIQIAFKILIYLSMVEKLLFSYFHYTDRERINGYWASIPSYTVLKMSKVWKPFIHTSPDSEREAAKITWNFENDFLLAQSQFKRNISNMTAEKTNVNIVFLVFESLRSDVKIPEIMPNLSRLSREWISSDRHFSNSNCTGNGTFGILTGMTPFYWYPSYKAEYQPTALTILDHLGYNIDVYTTTKLGYSDMNKHIFTDAVDNVYEFTGYGGGLGHPMVKRSDLYKWDEMMVDKFLTNFKSREPSTPSMSYLWFYSTHYNYYFPESFGKFKPYIDRHYQIYEPELQKESHLVFNRYKNSAFYADHLIGKITDAIKESGQSENTIIVILGDHGEEFNEFGRFAHSYSLKNVQSSTPFVMHLPGILQSNYKVTSHADIMPSIMDFMGVSIPNNQLFSGKSLLQYNEDLDFAIVQECEIKNRPKKFLIADSDWKLEFTLSKGKIEAGNLETILDKPISSIEGVDYTQITKELLKKAKKNLGHFSNSH
;
A
#
# COMPACT_ATOMS: atom_id res chain seq x y z
N MET A 1 -5.41 -47.59 15.13
CA MET A 1 -4.97 -46.18 14.93
C MET A 1 -3.47 -46.13 15.13
N THR A 2 -2.72 -45.57 14.21
CA THR A 2 -1.25 -45.46 14.40
C THR A 2 -0.92 -44.34 15.38
N ARG A 3 0.25 -44.43 16.04
CA ARG A 3 0.75 -43.37 16.93
C ARG A 3 0.79 -42.01 16.19
N LEU A 4 1.27 -41.98 14.96
CA LEU A 4 1.34 -40.79 14.14
C LEU A 4 -0.05 -40.22 13.77
N THR A 5 -1.10 -41.04 13.69
CA THR A 5 -2.45 -40.54 13.42
C THR A 5 -2.97 -39.66 14.55
N ILE A 6 -2.72 -40.04 15.80
CA ILE A 6 -3.08 -39.20 16.98
C ILE A 6 -2.28 -37.89 16.95
N PHE A 7 -0.98 -38.00 16.69
CA PHE A 7 -0.10 -36.86 16.57
C PHE A 7 -0.57 -35.83 15.54
N TYR A 8 -0.96 -36.27 14.35
CA TYR A 8 -1.48 -35.40 13.31
C TYR A 8 -2.83 -34.77 13.69
N ILE A 9 -3.74 -35.51 14.37
CA ILE A 9 -4.99 -34.95 14.84
C ILE A 9 -4.78 -33.82 15.86
N LEU A 10 -3.88 -34.01 16.83
CA LEU A 10 -3.60 -32.99 17.83
C LEU A 10 -3.02 -31.70 17.20
N ASN A 11 -2.12 -31.86 16.23
CA ASN A 11 -1.55 -30.72 15.53
C ASN A 11 -2.55 -30.06 14.58
N TRP A 12 -3.45 -30.82 13.96
CA TRP A 12 -4.57 -30.25 13.20
C TRP A 12 -5.44 -29.36 14.07
N LEU A 13 -5.84 -29.80 15.26
CA LEU A 13 -6.65 -29.02 16.20
C LEU A 13 -5.90 -27.74 16.62
N GLY A 14 -4.63 -27.82 16.97
CA GLY A 14 -3.82 -26.66 17.35
C GLY A 14 -3.71 -25.64 16.22
N LEU A 15 -3.38 -26.07 15.00
CA LEU A 15 -3.34 -25.19 13.83
C LEU A 15 -4.71 -24.61 13.47
N THR A 16 -5.79 -25.37 13.64
CA THR A 16 -7.15 -24.90 13.34
C THR A 16 -7.52 -23.74 14.27
N ILE A 17 -7.29 -23.91 15.59
CA ILE A 17 -7.54 -22.83 16.55
C ILE A 17 -6.74 -21.59 16.19
N TYR A 18 -5.48 -21.74 15.87
CA TYR A 18 -4.60 -20.61 15.50
C TYR A 18 -5.08 -19.90 14.23
N ILE A 19 -5.33 -20.64 13.14
CA ILE A 19 -5.70 -20.06 11.83
C ILE A 19 -7.10 -19.43 11.91
N VAL A 20 -8.07 -20.06 12.55
CA VAL A 20 -9.43 -19.51 12.68
C VAL A 20 -9.42 -18.22 13.50
N ASN A 21 -8.75 -18.19 14.66
CA ASN A 21 -8.65 -16.99 15.46
C ASN A 21 -7.94 -15.85 14.69
N THR A 22 -6.87 -16.15 14.00
CA THR A 22 -6.15 -15.15 13.19
C THR A 22 -7.01 -14.65 12.03
N SER A 23 -7.72 -15.54 11.35
CA SER A 23 -8.62 -15.18 10.24
C SER A 23 -9.78 -14.31 10.71
N LEU A 24 -10.37 -14.60 11.88
CA LEU A 24 -11.39 -13.77 12.50
C LEU A 24 -10.85 -12.36 12.82
N TYR A 25 -9.64 -12.29 13.37
CA TYR A 25 -8.99 -11.00 13.62
C TYR A 25 -8.76 -10.21 12.32
N LEU A 26 -8.21 -10.86 11.27
CA LEU A 26 -7.94 -10.24 9.98
C LEU A 26 -9.20 -9.83 9.20
N SER A 27 -10.34 -10.46 9.48
CA SER A 27 -11.64 -10.14 8.89
C SER A 27 -12.55 -9.28 9.79
N HIS A 28 -11.99 -8.68 10.86
CA HIS A 28 -12.72 -7.85 11.84
C HIS A 28 -13.92 -8.54 12.50
N GLY A 29 -13.83 -9.85 12.71
CA GLY A 29 -14.90 -10.66 13.30
C GLY A 29 -16.00 -11.10 12.32
N GLU A 30 -15.97 -10.63 11.07
CA GLU A 30 -16.94 -10.98 10.03
C GLU A 30 -16.36 -11.99 9.04
N MET A 31 -16.81 -13.22 9.11
CA MET A 31 -16.44 -14.28 8.17
C MET A 31 -17.68 -14.91 7.53
N GLY A 32 -17.70 -14.96 6.21
CA GLY A 32 -18.71 -15.73 5.48
C GLY A 32 -18.55 -17.25 5.71
N VAL A 33 -19.63 -18.01 5.57
CA VAL A 33 -19.65 -19.46 5.80
C VAL A 33 -18.54 -20.18 4.98
N PHE A 34 -18.37 -19.82 3.73
CA PHE A 34 -17.33 -20.42 2.89
C PHE A 34 -15.92 -20.08 3.37
N GLN A 35 -15.70 -18.86 3.86
CA GLN A 35 -14.44 -18.43 4.43
C GLN A 35 -14.08 -19.20 5.71
N ILE A 36 -15.07 -19.49 6.56
CA ILE A 36 -14.90 -20.35 7.74
C ILE A 36 -14.50 -21.76 7.31
N ILE A 37 -15.17 -22.33 6.30
CA ILE A 37 -14.82 -23.64 5.74
C ILE A 37 -13.37 -23.65 5.23
N MET A 38 -12.95 -22.62 4.51
CA MET A 38 -11.58 -22.46 4.02
C MET A 38 -10.56 -22.38 5.17
N ALA A 39 -10.86 -21.60 6.22
CA ALA A 39 -9.99 -21.45 7.39
C ALA A 39 -9.82 -22.77 8.17
N VAL A 40 -10.88 -23.55 8.34
CA VAL A 40 -10.85 -24.88 8.98
C VAL A 40 -10.15 -25.93 8.11
N ASN A 41 -10.33 -25.84 6.79
CA ASN A 41 -9.71 -26.79 5.86
C ASN A 41 -8.20 -26.54 5.66
N THR A 42 -7.71 -25.31 5.81
CA THR A 42 -6.30 -24.98 5.60
C THR A 42 -5.35 -25.85 6.44
N PRO A 43 -5.49 -25.95 7.78
CA PRO A 43 -4.64 -26.80 8.60
C PRO A 43 -4.79 -28.28 8.27
N LEU A 44 -6.00 -28.72 7.91
CA LEU A 44 -6.25 -30.11 7.49
C LEU A 44 -5.46 -30.44 6.22
N PHE A 45 -5.51 -29.56 5.22
CA PHE A 45 -4.79 -29.75 3.95
C PHE A 45 -3.26 -29.78 4.18
N LEU A 46 -2.72 -28.88 5.02
CA LEU A 46 -1.30 -28.86 5.36
C LEU A 46 -0.87 -30.16 6.03
N ILE A 47 -1.63 -30.65 6.99
CA ILE A 47 -1.31 -31.89 7.71
C ILE A 47 -1.43 -33.12 6.81
N ILE A 48 -2.42 -33.18 5.93
CA ILE A 48 -2.56 -34.24 4.94
C ILE A 48 -1.33 -34.27 4.03
N THR A 49 -0.85 -33.09 3.60
CA THR A 49 0.33 -32.95 2.76
C THR A 49 1.58 -33.46 3.46
N ILE A 50 1.82 -33.08 4.74
CA ILE A 50 2.93 -33.55 5.55
C ILE A 50 2.86 -35.08 5.71
N LYS A 51 1.69 -35.60 6.04
CA LYS A 51 1.49 -37.04 6.20
C LYS A 51 1.72 -37.81 4.89
N ALA A 52 1.25 -37.30 3.77
CA ALA A 52 1.47 -37.91 2.46
C ALA A 52 2.96 -37.91 2.10
N PHE A 53 3.65 -36.81 2.38
CA PHE A 53 5.09 -36.68 2.15
C PHE A 53 5.91 -37.65 3.01
N THR A 54 5.70 -37.69 4.33
CA THR A 54 6.40 -38.62 5.22
C THR A 54 6.14 -40.09 4.89
N LYS A 55 4.90 -40.43 4.50
CA LYS A 55 4.54 -41.77 4.01
C LYS A 55 5.19 -42.10 2.67
N GLY A 56 5.33 -41.13 1.77
CA GLY A 56 6.05 -41.30 0.51
C GLY A 56 7.52 -41.61 0.73
N ILE A 57 8.17 -40.88 1.62
CA ILE A 57 9.56 -41.10 2.03
C ILE A 57 9.73 -42.50 2.67
N SER A 58 8.85 -42.89 3.61
CA SER A 58 8.93 -44.19 4.27
C SER A 58 8.88 -45.35 3.26
N LYS A 59 8.02 -45.24 2.27
CA LYS A 59 7.94 -46.23 1.17
C LYS A 59 9.22 -46.28 0.33
N LEU A 60 9.80 -45.10 0.03
CA LEU A 60 11.05 -45.00 -0.74
C LEU A 60 12.22 -45.70 -0.03
N PHE A 61 12.31 -45.54 1.27
CA PHE A 61 13.36 -46.16 2.11
C PHE A 61 12.97 -47.55 2.64
N LYS A 62 11.80 -48.09 2.28
CA LYS A 62 11.25 -49.38 2.75
C LYS A 62 11.22 -49.48 4.29
N SER A 63 11.00 -48.38 4.99
CA SER A 63 10.98 -48.26 6.44
C SER A 63 9.55 -48.03 6.97
N ASP A 64 9.33 -48.24 8.27
CA ASP A 64 8.08 -47.87 8.93
C ASP A 64 7.90 -46.34 8.97
N GLU A 65 6.70 -45.85 8.69
CA GLU A 65 6.34 -44.44 8.75
C GLU A 65 6.69 -43.83 10.14
N HIS A 66 6.69 -44.63 11.20
CA HIS A 66 7.04 -44.18 12.55
C HIS A 66 8.52 -43.77 12.69
N GLU A 67 9.41 -44.30 11.89
CA GLU A 67 10.83 -43.90 11.90
C GLU A 67 11.01 -42.46 11.44
N PHE A 68 10.07 -41.94 10.66
CA PHE A 68 10.06 -40.57 10.17
C PHE A 68 9.31 -39.58 11.08
N ARG A 69 9.01 -39.96 12.33
CA ARG A 69 8.30 -39.11 13.30
C ARG A 69 9.03 -37.77 13.57
N TYR A 70 10.33 -37.76 13.59
CA TYR A 70 11.11 -36.54 13.78
C TYR A 70 11.07 -35.63 12.56
N LEU A 71 11.10 -36.19 11.34
CA LEU A 71 10.88 -35.45 10.12
C LEU A 71 9.48 -34.82 10.11
N ALA A 72 8.45 -35.58 10.46
CA ALA A 72 7.08 -35.06 10.59
C ALA A 72 7.00 -33.93 11.62
N SER A 73 7.66 -34.07 12.75
CA SER A 73 7.70 -33.03 13.79
C SER A 73 8.40 -31.76 13.30
N SER A 74 9.53 -31.90 12.62
CA SER A 74 10.28 -30.76 12.05
C SER A 74 9.43 -30.01 10.99
N LEU A 75 8.74 -30.75 10.11
CA LEU A 75 7.86 -30.15 9.13
C LEU A 75 6.65 -29.44 9.78
N LEU A 76 6.13 -29.97 10.88
CA LEU A 76 5.06 -29.31 11.63
C LEU A 76 5.54 -28.04 12.32
N VAL A 77 6.69 -28.07 13.00
CA VAL A 77 7.29 -26.87 13.58
C VAL A 77 7.50 -25.80 12.51
N PHE A 78 8.06 -26.16 11.36
CA PHE A 78 8.20 -25.24 10.23
C PHE A 78 6.86 -24.69 9.76
N THR A 79 5.82 -25.52 9.66
CA THR A 79 4.47 -25.11 9.24
C THR A 79 3.87 -24.12 10.23
N TYR A 80 4.01 -24.33 11.55
CA TYR A 80 3.56 -23.36 12.56
C TYR A 80 4.29 -22.02 12.44
N ILE A 81 5.60 -22.04 12.31
CA ILE A 81 6.43 -20.85 12.18
C ILE A 81 6.04 -20.09 10.90
N PHE A 82 5.96 -20.80 9.78
CA PHE A 82 5.57 -20.20 8.50
C PHE A 82 4.17 -19.59 8.56
N THR A 83 3.20 -20.29 9.15
CA THR A 83 1.84 -19.78 9.32
C THR A 83 1.82 -18.52 10.21
N GLY A 84 2.65 -18.49 11.25
CA GLY A 84 2.81 -17.32 12.12
C GLY A 84 3.41 -16.11 11.39
N ILE A 85 4.42 -16.34 10.55
CA ILE A 85 5.00 -15.30 9.70
C ILE A 85 3.97 -14.78 8.70
N ASP A 86 3.30 -15.67 7.99
CA ASP A 86 2.28 -15.31 6.98
C ASP A 86 1.11 -14.54 7.61
N ALA A 87 0.68 -14.92 8.81
CA ALA A 87 -0.35 -14.21 9.57
C ALA A 87 0.06 -12.76 9.88
N LYS A 88 1.30 -12.53 10.30
CA LYS A 88 1.83 -11.18 10.55
C LYS A 88 1.98 -10.38 9.26
N VAL A 89 2.44 -11.01 8.18
CA VAL A 89 2.55 -10.38 6.86
C VAL A 89 1.18 -9.98 6.34
N LEU A 90 0.17 -10.85 6.46
CA LEU A 90 -1.21 -10.53 6.11
C LEU A 90 -1.78 -9.37 6.94
N ALA A 91 -1.45 -9.29 8.23
CA ALA A 91 -1.90 -8.19 9.08
C ALA A 91 -1.31 -6.84 8.65
N ILE A 92 -0.07 -6.82 8.19
CA ILE A 92 0.66 -5.60 7.81
C ILE A 92 0.46 -5.26 6.33
N TYR A 93 0.67 -6.22 5.43
CA TYR A 93 0.73 -5.99 3.98
C TYR A 93 -0.52 -6.45 3.23
N ARG A 94 -1.45 -7.14 3.90
CA ARG A 94 -2.64 -7.75 3.30
C ARG A 94 -2.38 -8.65 2.10
N ASP A 95 -1.16 -9.12 1.99
CA ASP A 95 -0.74 -10.13 1.03
C ASP A 95 -0.08 -11.29 1.77
N HIS A 96 -0.08 -12.47 1.16
CA HIS A 96 0.61 -13.63 1.70
C HIS A 96 2.12 -13.47 1.59
N PHE A 97 2.83 -14.07 2.55
CA PHE A 97 4.28 -14.14 2.51
C PHE A 97 4.76 -14.74 1.18
N ASN A 98 5.59 -14.01 0.46
CA ASN A 98 6.09 -14.39 -0.85
C ASN A 98 7.57 -14.05 -1.00
N ILE A 99 8.19 -14.50 -2.11
CA ILE A 99 9.64 -14.36 -2.34
C ILE A 99 10.10 -12.89 -2.39
N LYS A 100 9.26 -11.96 -2.82
CA LYS A 100 9.58 -10.53 -2.84
C LYS A 100 9.61 -9.96 -1.43
N LEU A 101 8.61 -10.28 -0.60
CA LEU A 101 8.58 -9.91 0.82
C LEU A 101 9.70 -10.57 1.60
N PHE A 102 10.07 -11.82 1.24
CA PHE A 102 11.26 -12.46 1.79
C PHE A 102 12.53 -11.67 1.47
N GLY A 103 12.68 -11.19 0.23
CA GLY A 103 13.80 -10.33 -0.16
C GLY A 103 13.85 -9.04 0.66
N ILE A 104 12.72 -8.37 0.83
CA ILE A 104 12.60 -7.14 1.62
C ILE A 104 13.03 -7.34 3.08
N LEU A 105 12.68 -8.47 3.71
CA LEU A 105 13.07 -8.75 5.11
C LEU A 105 14.60 -8.84 5.33
N PHE A 106 15.36 -9.11 4.26
CA PHE A 106 16.82 -9.14 4.30
C PHE A 106 17.51 -7.86 3.82
N GLU A 107 16.73 -6.87 3.36
CA GLU A 107 17.28 -5.55 3.09
C GLU A 107 17.69 -4.88 4.40
N THR A 108 18.88 -4.27 4.39
CA THR A 108 19.43 -3.58 5.55
C THR A 108 18.48 -2.47 6.01
N GLY A 109 18.03 -2.56 7.25
CA GLY A 109 17.19 -1.53 7.89
C GLY A 109 15.70 -1.86 7.97
N VAL A 110 15.16 -2.72 7.12
CA VAL A 110 13.71 -3.03 7.11
C VAL A 110 13.21 -3.59 8.45
N MET A 111 13.99 -4.43 9.12
CA MET A 111 13.62 -4.94 10.45
C MET A 111 13.51 -3.82 11.48
N GLN A 112 14.29 -2.76 11.32
CA GLN A 112 14.26 -1.58 12.19
C GLN A 112 13.09 -0.66 11.79
N ASP A 113 12.78 -0.52 10.48
CA ASP A 113 11.61 0.21 9.98
C ASP A 113 10.31 -0.44 10.45
N LEU A 114 10.26 -1.77 10.50
CA LEU A 114 9.14 -2.50 11.10
C LEU A 114 9.08 -2.43 12.62
N GLY A 115 10.01 -1.71 13.27
CA GLY A 115 10.05 -1.58 14.72
C GLY A 115 10.51 -2.81 15.47
N VAL A 116 11.15 -3.79 14.79
CA VAL A 116 11.60 -5.03 15.43
C VAL A 116 12.76 -4.75 16.38
N ARG A 117 12.59 -5.07 17.66
CA ARG A 117 13.59 -4.93 18.73
C ARG A 117 14.16 -6.29 19.12
N SER A 118 15.26 -6.26 19.88
CA SER A 118 15.79 -7.48 20.51
C SER A 118 14.78 -8.18 21.42
N SER A 119 13.87 -7.42 22.06
CA SER A 119 12.75 -7.96 22.84
C SER A 119 11.73 -8.72 21.98
N ASP A 120 11.49 -8.27 20.75
CA ASP A 120 10.56 -8.93 19.82
C ASP A 120 11.18 -10.22 19.28
N LEU A 121 12.49 -10.23 19.03
CA LEU A 121 13.24 -11.44 18.69
C LEU A 121 13.25 -12.44 19.86
N PHE A 122 13.37 -11.96 21.09
CA PHE A 122 13.27 -12.80 22.28
C PHE A 122 11.86 -13.38 22.44
N SER A 123 10.82 -12.57 22.24
CA SER A 123 9.41 -13.02 22.25
C SER A 123 9.16 -14.06 21.14
N LEU A 124 9.69 -13.84 19.94
CA LEU A 124 9.64 -14.81 18.85
C LEU A 124 10.35 -16.13 19.25
N GLY A 125 11.50 -16.04 19.90
CA GLY A 125 12.22 -17.21 20.45
C GLY A 125 11.35 -18.00 21.43
N ILE A 126 10.65 -17.33 22.35
CA ILE A 126 9.70 -17.97 23.29
C ILE A 126 8.55 -18.63 22.52
N GLN A 127 7.98 -17.99 21.50
CA GLN A 127 6.91 -18.56 20.70
C GLN A 127 7.36 -19.81 19.95
N ILE A 128 8.55 -19.78 19.32
CA ILE A 128 9.15 -20.94 18.65
C ILE A 128 9.39 -22.08 19.66
N PHE A 129 9.91 -21.75 20.82
CA PHE A 129 10.12 -22.73 21.90
C PHE A 129 8.79 -23.34 22.36
N GLY A 130 7.74 -22.53 22.54
CA GLY A 130 6.39 -23.01 22.85
C GLY A 130 5.83 -23.95 21.78
N ILE A 131 6.03 -23.63 20.49
CA ILE A 131 5.67 -24.51 19.35
C ILE A 131 6.42 -25.83 19.43
N CYS A 132 7.72 -25.82 19.70
CA CYS A 132 8.52 -27.02 19.84
C CYS A 132 8.00 -27.89 21.00
N ILE A 133 7.69 -27.27 22.15
CA ILE A 133 7.11 -27.96 23.31
C ILE A 133 5.73 -28.55 22.95
N TRP A 134 4.87 -27.81 22.27
CA TRP A 134 3.56 -28.31 21.83
C TRP A 134 3.70 -29.54 20.93
N VAL A 135 4.56 -29.47 19.92
CA VAL A 135 4.80 -30.60 19.00
C VAL A 135 5.38 -31.80 19.76
N TRP A 136 6.27 -31.58 20.72
CA TRP A 136 6.85 -32.62 21.56
C TRP A 136 5.79 -33.25 22.49
N ILE A 137 4.96 -32.42 23.19
CA ILE A 137 3.84 -32.90 24.00
C ILE A 137 2.87 -33.72 23.15
N SER A 138 2.55 -33.27 21.94
CA SER A 138 1.64 -33.98 21.04
C SER A 138 2.19 -35.35 20.63
N LEU A 139 3.52 -35.49 20.45
CA LEU A 139 4.18 -36.77 20.27
C LEU A 139 4.09 -37.66 21.52
N PHE A 140 4.36 -37.11 22.69
CA PHE A 140 4.29 -37.83 23.95
C PHE A 140 2.87 -38.33 24.23
N VAL A 141 1.87 -37.46 24.14
CA VAL A 141 0.45 -37.81 24.31
C VAL A 141 0.03 -38.86 23.28
N SER A 142 0.47 -38.73 22.05
CA SER A 142 0.20 -39.70 20.96
C SER A 142 0.74 -41.11 21.32
N ASN A 143 1.96 -41.19 21.85
CA ASN A 143 2.55 -42.43 22.29
C ASN A 143 1.80 -43.00 23.52
N TRP A 144 1.51 -42.18 24.52
CA TRP A 144 0.83 -42.59 25.74
C TRP A 144 -0.61 -43.11 25.45
N VAL A 145 -1.39 -42.38 24.61
CA VAL A 145 -2.73 -42.82 24.21
C VAL A 145 -2.68 -44.12 23.44
N PHE A 146 -1.69 -44.29 22.55
CA PHE A 146 -1.53 -45.51 21.78
C PHE A 146 -1.22 -46.72 22.68
N GLU A 147 -0.29 -46.61 23.63
CA GLU A 147 0.07 -47.68 24.55
C GLU A 147 -1.11 -48.04 25.48
N ASN A 148 -1.79 -47.03 26.00
CA ASN A 148 -2.95 -47.25 26.87
C ASN A 148 -4.12 -47.96 26.16
N LYS A 149 -4.35 -47.63 24.87
CA LYS A 149 -5.38 -48.31 24.07
C LYS A 149 -5.00 -49.72 23.69
N ARG A 150 -3.72 -49.97 23.39
CA ARG A 150 -3.21 -51.32 23.08
C ARG A 150 -3.46 -52.28 24.25
N ASN A 151 -3.29 -51.80 25.46
CA ASN A 151 -3.48 -52.58 26.71
C ASN A 151 -4.94 -52.86 27.01
N LYS A 152 -5.92 -52.13 26.44
CA LYS A 152 -7.37 -52.30 26.64
C LYS A 152 -8.12 -53.05 25.56
N GLY A 153 -7.45 -53.65 24.57
CA GLY A 153 -8.04 -54.57 23.59
C GLY A 153 -9.13 -53.99 22.66
N SER A 154 -9.18 -52.67 22.46
CA SER A 154 -10.23 -52.03 21.64
C SER A 154 -9.86 -51.95 20.17
N GLU A 155 -10.19 -52.99 19.41
CA GLU A 155 -10.01 -53.01 17.92
C GLU A 155 -11.01 -52.15 17.14
N LEU A 156 -12.20 -51.87 17.74
CA LEU A 156 -13.33 -51.23 17.05
C LEU A 156 -13.08 -49.75 16.63
N THR A 157 -12.02 -49.09 17.14
CA THR A 157 -11.74 -47.69 16.87
C THR A 157 -10.85 -47.44 15.67
N SER A 158 -10.15 -48.46 15.15
CA SER A 158 -9.18 -48.29 14.06
C SER A 158 -9.87 -48.07 12.69
N GLN A 159 -10.91 -48.82 12.39
CA GLN A 159 -11.62 -48.71 11.11
C GLN A 159 -12.43 -47.44 10.98
N ASN A 160 -13.20 -47.06 12.02
CA ASN A 160 -14.01 -45.86 12.03
C ASN A 160 -13.16 -44.57 11.92
N ILE A 161 -12.00 -44.53 12.59
CA ILE A 161 -11.07 -43.43 12.47
C ILE A 161 -10.42 -43.34 11.08
N GLN A 162 -10.09 -44.48 10.46
CA GLN A 162 -9.57 -44.51 9.10
C GLN A 162 -10.63 -44.02 8.10
N ILE A 163 -11.89 -44.41 8.29
CA ILE A 163 -13.02 -43.94 7.49
C ILE A 163 -13.21 -42.45 7.66
N ALA A 164 -13.26 -41.98 8.92
CA ALA A 164 -13.37 -40.55 9.22
C ALA A 164 -12.23 -39.72 8.57
N PHE A 165 -10.99 -40.23 8.64
CA PHE A 165 -9.86 -39.56 8.00
C PHE A 165 -9.96 -39.55 6.48
N LYS A 166 -10.45 -40.59 5.85
CA LYS A 166 -10.72 -40.62 4.40
C LYS A 166 -11.81 -39.61 4.02
N ILE A 167 -12.87 -39.52 4.83
CA ILE A 167 -13.92 -38.52 4.64
C ILE A 167 -13.36 -37.11 4.75
N LEU A 168 -12.50 -36.82 5.74
CA LEU A 168 -11.86 -35.52 5.88
C LEU A 168 -10.94 -35.18 4.69
N ILE A 169 -10.18 -36.14 4.16
CA ILE A 169 -9.40 -35.96 2.94
C ILE A 169 -10.32 -35.61 1.76
N TYR A 170 -11.41 -36.35 1.60
CA TYR A 170 -12.37 -36.10 0.53
C TYR A 170 -12.98 -34.68 0.66
N LEU A 171 -13.44 -34.29 1.86
CA LEU A 171 -13.99 -32.95 2.11
C LEU A 171 -12.96 -31.85 1.86
N SER A 172 -11.71 -32.10 2.24
CA SER A 172 -10.63 -31.15 1.98
C SER A 172 -10.40 -30.96 0.47
N MET A 173 -10.45 -32.01 -0.30
CA MET A 173 -10.32 -31.93 -1.77
C MET A 173 -11.53 -31.27 -2.42
N VAL A 174 -12.74 -31.55 -1.92
CA VAL A 174 -13.98 -30.91 -2.40
C VAL A 174 -13.91 -29.39 -2.17
N GLU A 175 -13.43 -28.93 -1.00
CA GLU A 175 -13.25 -27.48 -0.75
C GLU A 175 -12.27 -26.87 -1.77
N LYS A 176 -11.14 -27.51 -2.04
CA LYS A 176 -10.16 -27.02 -3.02
C LYS A 176 -10.73 -26.97 -4.44
N LEU A 177 -11.55 -27.93 -4.82
CA LEU A 177 -12.25 -27.92 -6.11
C LEU A 177 -13.31 -26.82 -6.17
N LEU A 178 -14.08 -26.62 -5.11
CA LEU A 178 -15.04 -25.50 -5.00
C LEU A 178 -14.32 -24.15 -5.06
N PHE A 179 -13.22 -24.00 -4.32
CA PHE A 179 -12.38 -22.82 -4.44
C PHE A 179 -11.95 -22.59 -5.90
N SER A 180 -11.44 -23.62 -6.55
CA SER A 180 -10.98 -23.53 -7.94
C SER A 180 -12.12 -23.16 -8.91
N TYR A 181 -13.32 -23.71 -8.70
CA TYR A 181 -14.53 -23.37 -9.46
C TYR A 181 -14.91 -21.90 -9.26
N PHE A 182 -15.06 -21.45 -8.03
CA PHE A 182 -15.38 -20.04 -7.72
C PHE A 182 -14.28 -19.08 -8.15
N HIS A 183 -13.02 -19.48 -8.04
CA HIS A 183 -11.91 -18.68 -8.57
C HIS A 183 -12.00 -18.52 -10.10
N TYR A 184 -12.62 -19.48 -10.81
CA TYR A 184 -12.86 -19.38 -12.24
C TYR A 184 -14.10 -18.53 -12.56
N THR A 185 -15.19 -18.65 -11.78
CA THR A 185 -16.50 -18.01 -12.04
C THR A 185 -16.69 -16.67 -11.34
N ASP A 186 -16.21 -16.53 -10.09
CA ASP A 186 -16.35 -15.33 -9.24
C ASP A 186 -15.03 -15.04 -8.52
N ARG A 187 -14.03 -14.70 -9.32
CA ARG A 187 -12.64 -14.52 -8.87
C ARG A 187 -12.50 -13.44 -7.78
N GLU A 188 -13.27 -12.37 -7.88
CA GLU A 188 -13.13 -11.20 -7.02
C GLU A 188 -13.53 -11.51 -5.58
N ARG A 189 -14.71 -12.09 -5.40
CA ARG A 189 -15.21 -12.48 -4.08
C ARG A 189 -14.31 -13.51 -3.40
N ILE A 190 -13.85 -14.50 -4.15
CA ILE A 190 -12.98 -15.55 -3.63
C ILE A 190 -11.59 -15.05 -3.28
N ASN A 191 -11.04 -14.11 -4.05
CA ASN A 191 -9.77 -13.47 -3.71
C ASN A 191 -9.85 -12.71 -2.38
N GLY A 192 -10.97 -12.05 -2.10
CA GLY A 192 -11.20 -11.40 -0.80
C GLY A 192 -11.17 -12.38 0.38
N TYR A 193 -11.69 -13.58 0.19
CA TYR A 193 -11.75 -14.59 1.26
C TYR A 193 -10.38 -15.18 1.60
N TRP A 194 -9.65 -15.68 0.59
CA TRP A 194 -8.37 -16.34 0.87
C TRP A 194 -7.30 -15.36 1.39
N ALA A 195 -7.38 -14.10 1.04
CA ALA A 195 -6.45 -13.07 1.47
C ALA A 195 -6.48 -12.75 2.97
N SER A 196 -7.39 -13.34 3.74
CA SER A 196 -7.45 -13.21 5.21
C SER A 196 -7.15 -14.51 5.96
N ILE A 197 -6.79 -15.58 5.23
CA ILE A 197 -6.55 -16.91 5.82
C ILE A 197 -5.07 -17.25 5.73
N PRO A 198 -4.31 -17.24 6.85
CA PRO A 198 -2.88 -17.54 6.84
C PRO A 198 -2.59 -18.91 6.22
N SER A 199 -1.52 -18.97 5.42
CA SER A 199 -1.04 -20.18 4.74
C SER A 199 -2.06 -20.86 3.83
N TYR A 200 -3.09 -20.16 3.37
CA TYR A 200 -4.08 -20.75 2.48
C TYR A 200 -3.44 -21.17 1.15
N THR A 201 -3.59 -22.47 0.82
CA THR A 201 -3.07 -23.01 -0.44
C THR A 201 -4.08 -22.84 -1.56
N VAL A 202 -3.74 -21.99 -2.52
CA VAL A 202 -4.58 -21.66 -3.68
C VAL A 202 -4.47 -22.72 -4.77
N LEU A 203 -5.59 -23.33 -5.14
CA LEU A 203 -5.67 -24.26 -6.27
C LEU A 203 -6.33 -23.58 -7.49
N LYS A 204 -5.54 -23.19 -8.48
CA LYS A 204 -6.01 -22.55 -9.72
C LYS A 204 -6.09 -23.59 -10.85
N MET A 205 -7.30 -23.94 -11.28
CA MET A 205 -7.53 -24.95 -12.32
C MET A 205 -8.33 -24.36 -13.51
N SER A 206 -8.07 -23.15 -13.91
CA SER A 206 -8.80 -22.47 -15.00
C SER A 206 -8.80 -23.26 -16.32
N LYS A 207 -7.68 -23.95 -16.62
CA LYS A 207 -7.59 -24.82 -17.82
C LYS A 207 -8.50 -26.03 -17.77
N VAL A 208 -8.85 -26.51 -16.57
CA VAL A 208 -9.76 -27.67 -16.37
C VAL A 208 -11.21 -27.21 -16.53
N TRP A 209 -11.58 -26.04 -16.00
CA TRP A 209 -12.94 -25.53 -16.02
C TRP A 209 -13.36 -24.98 -17.40
N LYS A 210 -12.42 -24.39 -18.14
CA LYS A 210 -12.68 -23.74 -19.43
C LYS A 210 -13.44 -24.60 -20.44
N PRO A 211 -13.19 -25.93 -20.61
CA PRO A 211 -13.94 -26.77 -21.54
C PRO A 211 -15.39 -27.11 -21.12
N PHE A 212 -15.67 -27.05 -19.82
CA PHE A 212 -16.96 -27.50 -19.26
C PHE A 212 -17.93 -26.36 -18.98
N ILE A 213 -17.42 -25.13 -18.81
CA ILE A 213 -18.21 -23.95 -18.45
C ILE A 213 -18.20 -23.01 -19.66
N HIS A 214 -19.19 -23.17 -20.53
CA HIS A 214 -19.37 -22.30 -21.71
C HIS A 214 -19.99 -20.93 -21.39
N THR A 215 -20.62 -20.79 -20.24
CA THR A 215 -20.98 -19.49 -19.67
C THR A 215 -19.78 -18.93 -18.93
N SER A 216 -18.74 -18.56 -19.70
CA SER A 216 -17.85 -17.59 -19.11
C SER A 216 -18.73 -16.32 -18.91
N PRO A 217 -18.65 -15.69 -17.74
CA PRO A 217 -19.09 -14.32 -17.61
C PRO A 217 -18.48 -13.44 -18.72
N ASP A 218 -17.53 -13.94 -19.48
CA ASP A 218 -16.91 -13.33 -20.65
C ASP A 218 -17.81 -13.30 -21.91
N SER A 219 -18.87 -14.11 -22.07
CA SER A 219 -19.73 -14.05 -23.25
C SER A 219 -20.81 -12.96 -23.17
N GLU A 220 -21.37 -12.67 -21.99
CA GLU A 220 -22.12 -11.43 -21.73
C GLU A 220 -21.20 -10.23 -21.59
N ARG A 221 -19.94 -10.46 -21.22
CA ARG A 221 -18.84 -9.50 -21.10
C ARG A 221 -18.23 -9.12 -22.46
N GLU A 222 -18.34 -9.94 -23.49
CA GLU A 222 -17.92 -9.59 -24.86
C GLU A 222 -18.80 -8.54 -25.52
N ALA A 223 -20.09 -8.49 -25.19
CA ALA A 223 -21.00 -7.45 -25.69
C ALA A 223 -20.78 -6.06 -25.06
N ALA A 224 -20.00 -5.98 -23.98
CA ALA A 224 -19.61 -4.75 -23.31
C ALA A 224 -18.10 -4.51 -23.33
N LYS A 225 -17.35 -5.19 -24.19
CA LYS A 225 -15.96 -4.88 -24.47
C LYS A 225 -15.87 -3.50 -25.12
N ILE A 226 -15.78 -2.50 -24.29
CA ILE A 226 -14.88 -1.40 -24.60
C ILE A 226 -13.51 -2.07 -24.54
N THR A 227 -12.98 -2.50 -25.66
CA THR A 227 -11.58 -2.93 -25.79
C THR A 227 -10.73 -1.67 -25.58
N TRP A 228 -10.54 -1.32 -24.32
CA TRP A 228 -9.60 -0.29 -23.97
C TRP A 228 -8.21 -0.85 -24.21
N ASN A 229 -7.65 -0.50 -25.34
CA ASN A 229 -6.27 -0.83 -25.67
C ASN A 229 -5.32 0.24 -25.10
N PHE A 230 -5.66 0.76 -23.90
CA PHE A 230 -4.98 1.89 -23.30
C PHE A 230 -3.47 1.66 -23.07
N GLU A 231 -3.02 0.42 -22.98
CA GLU A 231 -1.59 0.14 -22.90
C GLU A 231 -0.89 0.52 -24.21
N ASN A 232 -1.42 0.11 -25.35
CA ASN A 232 -0.85 0.47 -26.65
C ASN A 232 -1.00 1.96 -26.96
N ASP A 233 -2.17 2.55 -26.60
CA ASP A 233 -2.43 3.97 -26.81
C ASP A 233 -1.48 4.83 -25.96
N PHE A 234 -1.27 4.43 -24.70
CA PHE A 234 -0.26 5.05 -23.83
C PHE A 234 1.15 4.94 -24.39
N LEU A 235 1.56 3.74 -24.87
CA LEU A 235 2.88 3.54 -25.48
C LEU A 235 3.06 4.37 -26.75
N LEU A 236 1.99 4.54 -27.53
CA LEU A 236 2.00 5.41 -28.71
C LEU A 236 2.19 6.88 -28.33
N ALA A 237 1.45 7.37 -27.32
CA ALA A 237 1.60 8.73 -26.79
C ALA A 237 3.02 8.98 -26.28
N GLN A 238 3.62 8.02 -25.54
CA GLN A 238 5.01 8.12 -25.09
C GLN A 238 6.01 8.15 -26.25
N SER A 239 5.78 7.37 -27.30
CA SER A 239 6.62 7.38 -28.50
C SER A 239 6.53 8.72 -29.25
N GLN A 240 5.36 9.33 -29.30
CA GLN A 240 5.16 10.67 -29.88
C GLN A 240 5.86 11.73 -29.03
N PHE A 241 5.75 11.66 -27.71
CA PHE A 241 6.46 12.54 -26.80
C PHE A 241 7.98 12.49 -27.01
N LYS A 242 8.58 11.29 -27.00
CA LYS A 242 10.01 11.11 -27.23
C LYS A 242 10.51 11.72 -28.56
N ARG A 243 9.66 11.70 -29.60
CA ARG A 243 10.00 12.34 -30.89
C ARG A 243 9.91 13.85 -30.86
N ASN A 244 9.07 14.42 -30.02
CA ASN A 244 8.75 15.84 -30.00
C ASN A 244 9.50 16.63 -28.92
N ILE A 245 10.17 15.96 -27.98
CA ILE A 245 10.79 16.63 -26.84
C ILE A 245 11.81 17.69 -27.24
N SER A 246 12.60 17.45 -28.33
CA SER A 246 13.59 18.39 -28.85
C SER A 246 12.99 19.72 -29.36
N ASN A 247 11.68 19.74 -29.60
CA ASN A 247 10.96 20.92 -30.06
C ASN A 247 10.21 21.63 -28.92
N MET A 248 10.27 21.11 -27.69
CA MET A 248 9.61 21.71 -26.55
C MET A 248 10.40 22.92 -26.06
N THR A 249 9.70 23.99 -25.79
CA THR A 249 10.23 25.24 -25.23
C THR A 249 9.36 25.69 -24.08
N ALA A 250 9.90 26.52 -23.23
CA ALA A 250 9.16 27.17 -22.15
C ALA A 250 9.36 28.69 -22.22
N GLU A 251 8.33 29.46 -21.86
CA GLU A 251 8.43 30.92 -21.78
C GLU A 251 9.22 31.36 -20.54
N LYS A 252 9.05 30.66 -19.41
CA LYS A 252 9.73 30.92 -18.14
C LYS A 252 10.71 29.79 -17.83
N THR A 253 11.97 29.96 -18.17
CA THR A 253 13.01 28.93 -18.00
C THR A 253 13.87 29.11 -16.75
N ASN A 254 13.81 30.26 -16.08
CA ASN A 254 14.67 30.57 -14.93
C ASN A 254 13.95 30.48 -13.59
N VAL A 255 12.92 29.65 -13.47
CA VAL A 255 12.14 29.50 -12.23
C VAL A 255 12.59 28.24 -11.51
N ASN A 256 12.97 28.36 -10.24
CA ASN A 256 13.24 27.19 -9.40
C ASN A 256 11.95 26.50 -9.00
N ILE A 257 12.03 25.19 -8.78
CA ILE A 257 10.87 24.36 -8.33
C ILE A 257 11.30 23.61 -7.06
N VAL A 258 10.56 23.77 -5.98
CA VAL A 258 10.83 23.10 -4.70
C VAL A 258 9.58 22.34 -4.24
N PHE A 259 9.70 21.05 -4.13
CA PHE A 259 8.68 20.17 -3.56
C PHE A 259 9.04 19.85 -2.11
N LEU A 260 8.10 20.08 -1.19
CA LEU A 260 8.14 19.63 0.19
C LEU A 260 7.05 18.56 0.37
N VAL A 261 7.45 17.30 0.29
CA VAL A 261 6.52 16.15 0.33
C VAL A 261 6.70 15.41 1.65
N PHE A 262 5.61 15.32 2.41
CA PHE A 262 5.61 14.68 3.73
C PHE A 262 4.92 13.33 3.65
N GLU A 263 5.62 12.29 4.05
CA GLU A 263 5.11 10.92 4.11
C GLU A 263 3.93 10.82 5.08
N SER A 264 2.79 10.29 4.62
CA SER A 264 1.58 10.06 5.45
C SER A 264 0.96 11.33 6.06
N LEU A 265 1.10 12.51 5.44
CA LEU A 265 0.56 13.75 6.00
C LEU A 265 -0.92 13.96 5.66
N ARG A 266 -1.78 13.95 6.69
CA ARG A 266 -3.24 14.09 6.57
C ARG A 266 -3.70 15.54 6.36
N SER A 267 -4.78 15.70 5.60
CA SER A 267 -5.38 17.03 5.36
C SER A 267 -5.96 17.67 6.61
N ASP A 268 -6.51 16.90 7.56
CA ASP A 268 -7.20 17.40 8.76
C ASP A 268 -6.24 17.97 9.84
N VAL A 269 -4.93 17.76 9.70
CA VAL A 269 -3.94 18.41 10.59
C VAL A 269 -3.51 19.78 10.08
N LYS A 270 -3.93 20.22 8.88
CA LYS A 270 -3.68 21.58 8.34
C LYS A 270 -4.55 22.63 9.04
N ILE A 271 -4.42 22.73 10.35
CA ILE A 271 -5.11 23.71 11.19
C ILE A 271 -4.07 24.55 11.97
N PRO A 272 -4.39 25.80 12.34
CA PRO A 272 -3.43 26.71 13.01
C PRO A 272 -2.82 26.14 14.29
N GLU A 273 -3.55 25.30 15.01
CA GLU A 273 -3.14 24.68 16.26
C GLU A 273 -2.02 23.65 16.07
N ILE A 274 -2.01 22.95 14.92
CA ILE A 274 -1.07 21.87 14.61
C ILE A 274 -0.02 22.36 13.61
N MET A 275 -0.45 22.96 12.49
CA MET A 275 0.44 23.40 11.41
C MET A 275 0.25 24.90 11.12
N PRO A 276 0.73 25.81 12.00
CA PRO A 276 0.51 27.24 11.87
C PRO A 276 1.12 27.85 10.60
N ASN A 277 2.33 27.43 10.18
CA ASN A 277 2.96 27.91 8.95
C ASN A 277 2.19 27.49 7.71
N LEU A 278 1.85 26.21 7.60
CA LEU A 278 1.10 25.67 6.47
C LEU A 278 -0.31 26.29 6.40
N SER A 279 -0.95 26.48 7.56
CA SER A 279 -2.25 27.16 7.64
C SER A 279 -2.18 28.64 7.23
N ARG A 280 -1.08 29.33 7.52
CA ARG A 280 -0.83 30.69 7.04
C ARG A 280 -0.63 30.70 5.53
N LEU A 281 0.29 29.87 5.03
CA LEU A 281 0.61 29.79 3.62
C LEU A 281 -0.60 29.39 2.75
N SER A 282 -1.51 28.54 3.26
CA SER A 282 -2.73 28.17 2.54
C SER A 282 -3.71 29.33 2.33
N ARG A 283 -3.59 30.41 3.09
CA ARG A 283 -4.36 31.63 2.90
C ARG A 283 -3.68 32.65 1.98
N GLU A 284 -2.40 32.47 1.72
CA GLU A 284 -1.60 33.37 0.90
C GLU A 284 -1.37 32.83 -0.51
N TRP A 285 -1.33 31.52 -0.67
CA TRP A 285 -0.98 30.81 -1.89
C TRP A 285 -2.15 30.02 -2.47
N ILE A 286 -1.97 29.38 -3.61
CA ILE A 286 -2.93 28.44 -4.16
C ILE A 286 -3.11 27.28 -3.18
N SER A 287 -4.34 26.96 -2.86
CA SER A 287 -4.69 25.86 -1.96
C SER A 287 -5.96 25.15 -2.42
N SER A 288 -6.29 24.05 -1.77
CA SER A 288 -7.54 23.33 -1.97
C SER A 288 -8.13 22.93 -0.62
N ASP A 289 -9.45 23.02 -0.51
CA ASP A 289 -10.17 22.50 0.65
C ASP A 289 -10.14 20.97 0.67
N ARG A 290 -10.10 20.36 -0.52
CA ARG A 290 -10.13 18.91 -0.72
C ARG A 290 -9.12 18.52 -1.78
N HIS A 291 -7.90 18.29 -1.33
CA HIS A 291 -6.85 17.74 -2.17
C HIS A 291 -6.71 16.24 -1.91
N PHE A 292 -6.74 15.47 -2.98
CA PHE A 292 -6.60 14.03 -2.91
C PHE A 292 -5.24 13.57 -3.44
N SER A 293 -4.58 12.72 -2.68
CA SER A 293 -3.57 11.86 -3.28
C SER A 293 -4.21 10.98 -4.36
N ASN A 294 -3.47 10.68 -5.41
CA ASN A 294 -3.98 9.72 -6.41
C ASN A 294 -3.91 8.27 -5.92
N SER A 295 -3.39 8.03 -4.70
CA SER A 295 -3.40 6.72 -4.05
C SER A 295 -3.33 6.86 -2.53
N ASN A 296 -3.54 5.76 -1.83
CA ASN A 296 -3.35 5.64 -0.38
C ASN A 296 -2.02 4.93 -0.04
N CYS A 297 -1.01 5.01 -0.91
CA CYS A 297 0.34 4.51 -0.64
C CYS A 297 1.41 5.31 -1.41
N THR A 298 2.59 5.31 -0.85
CA THR A 298 3.74 6.16 -1.17
C THR A 298 4.15 6.15 -2.64
N GLY A 299 4.46 4.97 -3.21
CA GLY A 299 4.93 4.89 -4.59
C GLY A 299 3.91 5.45 -5.59
N ASN A 300 2.64 5.08 -5.44
CA ASN A 300 1.56 5.54 -6.32
C ASN A 300 1.20 7.01 -6.08
N GLY A 301 1.27 7.50 -4.84
CA GLY A 301 1.08 8.92 -4.51
C GLY A 301 2.17 9.78 -5.18
N THR A 302 3.44 9.41 -4.98
CA THR A 302 4.60 10.07 -5.58
C THR A 302 4.54 10.02 -7.12
N PHE A 303 4.07 8.91 -7.71
CA PHE A 303 3.85 8.80 -9.15
C PHE A 303 2.87 9.89 -9.63
N GLY A 304 1.73 10.07 -8.95
CA GLY A 304 0.78 11.13 -9.28
C GLY A 304 1.42 12.53 -9.25
N ILE A 305 2.19 12.82 -8.20
CA ILE A 305 2.87 14.12 -8.00
C ILE A 305 3.81 14.44 -9.16
N LEU A 306 4.70 13.51 -9.52
CA LEU A 306 5.82 13.78 -10.44
C LEU A 306 5.52 13.49 -11.90
N THR A 307 4.48 12.70 -12.20
CA THR A 307 4.13 12.36 -13.57
C THR A 307 2.91 13.11 -14.10
N GLY A 308 2.10 13.72 -13.23
CA GLY A 308 0.82 14.31 -13.62
C GLY A 308 -0.20 13.27 -14.11
N MET A 309 -0.06 12.01 -13.70
CA MET A 309 -0.92 10.91 -14.12
C MET A 309 -1.50 10.14 -12.94
N THR A 310 -2.68 9.56 -13.14
CA THR A 310 -3.24 8.62 -12.18
C THR A 310 -2.41 7.33 -12.14
N PRO A 311 -2.26 6.64 -11.00
CA PRO A 311 -1.50 5.40 -10.86
C PRO A 311 -2.03 4.22 -11.70
N PHE A 312 -3.19 4.39 -12.34
CA PHE A 312 -3.68 3.48 -13.36
C PHE A 312 -2.62 3.19 -14.45
N TYR A 313 -1.79 4.18 -14.75
CA TYR A 313 -0.72 4.09 -15.74
C TYR A 313 0.62 3.59 -15.17
N TRP A 314 0.71 3.23 -13.90
CA TRP A 314 1.94 2.72 -13.28
C TRP A 314 2.53 1.50 -13.99
N TYR A 315 1.72 0.45 -14.23
CA TYR A 315 2.23 -0.75 -14.91
C TYR A 315 2.48 -0.57 -16.41
N PRO A 316 1.64 0.13 -17.15
CA PRO A 316 1.99 0.51 -18.52
C PRO A 316 3.32 1.27 -18.61
N SER A 317 3.59 2.19 -17.69
CA SER A 317 4.85 2.95 -17.67
C SER A 317 6.06 2.06 -17.33
N TYR A 318 5.90 1.09 -16.42
CA TYR A 318 6.93 0.11 -16.11
C TYR A 318 7.36 -0.72 -17.33
N LYS A 319 6.38 -1.20 -18.10
CA LYS A 319 6.65 -1.99 -19.31
C LYS A 319 7.25 -1.15 -20.44
N ALA A 320 6.98 0.14 -20.45
CA ALA A 320 7.47 1.08 -21.46
C ALA A 320 8.88 1.58 -21.18
N GLU A 321 9.51 1.17 -20.06
CA GLU A 321 10.73 1.82 -19.56
C GLU A 321 10.53 3.34 -19.49
N TYR A 322 9.38 3.74 -18.99
CA TYR A 322 8.89 5.11 -18.99
C TYR A 322 9.73 5.99 -18.07
N GLN A 323 10.12 7.14 -18.60
CA GLN A 323 10.65 8.23 -17.78
C GLN A 323 9.52 9.23 -17.49
N PRO A 324 9.40 9.74 -16.25
CA PRO A 324 8.37 10.71 -15.90
C PRO A 324 8.42 11.92 -16.85
N THR A 325 7.38 12.09 -17.63
CA THR A 325 7.31 13.10 -18.72
C THR A 325 7.70 14.49 -18.25
N ALA A 326 7.21 14.93 -17.08
CA ALA A 326 7.53 16.25 -16.54
C ALA A 326 9.02 16.40 -16.18
N LEU A 327 9.63 15.40 -15.54
CA LEU A 327 11.06 15.44 -15.23
C LEU A 327 11.92 15.43 -16.50
N THR A 328 11.54 14.64 -17.50
CA THR A 328 12.23 14.60 -18.78
C THR A 328 12.13 15.93 -19.53
N ILE A 329 11.00 16.65 -19.42
CA ILE A 329 10.87 18.01 -19.98
C ILE A 329 11.79 18.98 -19.25
N LEU A 330 11.82 18.94 -17.92
CA LEU A 330 12.68 19.81 -17.11
C LEU A 330 14.16 19.57 -17.40
N ASP A 331 14.59 18.31 -17.49
CA ASP A 331 15.95 17.94 -17.89
C ASP A 331 16.29 18.51 -19.28
N HIS A 332 15.40 18.34 -20.28
CA HIS A 332 15.56 18.93 -21.61
C HIS A 332 15.67 20.46 -21.58
N LEU A 333 14.97 21.12 -20.68
CA LEU A 333 15.02 22.59 -20.48
C LEU A 333 16.26 23.04 -19.67
N GLY A 334 17.15 22.12 -19.30
CA GLY A 334 18.42 22.42 -18.61
C GLY A 334 18.28 22.60 -17.09
N TYR A 335 17.23 22.05 -16.49
CA TYR A 335 17.10 22.03 -15.03
C TYR A 335 18.08 21.06 -14.39
N ASN A 336 18.70 21.48 -13.28
CA ASN A 336 19.36 20.55 -12.37
C ASN A 336 18.33 19.95 -11.42
N ILE A 337 18.12 18.65 -11.48
CA ILE A 337 17.09 17.93 -10.71
C ILE A 337 17.73 17.18 -9.55
N ASP A 338 17.47 17.63 -8.33
CA ASP A 338 18.00 17.07 -7.11
C ASP A 338 16.89 16.43 -6.26
N VAL A 339 17.13 15.22 -5.76
CA VAL A 339 16.25 14.53 -4.81
C VAL A 339 16.91 14.44 -3.44
N TYR A 340 16.22 14.90 -2.43
CA TYR A 340 16.62 14.82 -1.03
C TYR A 340 15.61 13.92 -0.30
N THR A 341 16.07 12.87 0.36
CA THR A 341 15.17 11.90 0.98
C THR A 341 15.73 11.35 2.28
N THR A 342 14.84 11.09 3.22
CA THR A 342 15.15 10.40 4.47
C THR A 342 14.69 8.94 4.47
N THR A 343 14.37 8.40 3.29
CA THR A 343 14.11 6.99 3.02
C THR A 343 14.83 6.54 1.74
N LYS A 344 14.87 5.23 1.48
CA LYS A 344 15.52 4.69 0.29
C LYS A 344 14.63 4.80 -0.94
N LEU A 345 15.13 5.38 -2.02
CA LEU A 345 14.43 5.43 -3.31
C LEU A 345 14.21 4.06 -3.97
N GLY A 346 14.97 3.04 -3.55
CA GLY A 346 14.76 1.65 -4.00
C GLY A 346 13.45 1.03 -3.53
N TYR A 347 12.78 1.64 -2.53
CA TYR A 347 11.47 1.19 -2.06
C TYR A 347 10.44 1.24 -3.20
N SER A 348 9.71 0.15 -3.41
CA SER A 348 8.73 0.02 -4.51
C SER A 348 9.29 0.30 -5.91
N ASP A 349 10.59 0.09 -6.14
CA ASP A 349 11.26 0.36 -7.42
C ASP A 349 11.11 1.82 -7.92
N MET A 350 10.89 2.80 -7.04
CA MET A 350 10.69 4.22 -7.41
C MET A 350 11.90 4.81 -8.12
N ASN A 351 13.12 4.34 -7.81
CA ASN A 351 14.35 4.69 -8.52
C ASN A 351 14.38 4.23 -9.98
N LYS A 352 13.48 3.32 -10.39
CA LYS A 352 13.37 2.82 -11.76
C LYS A 352 12.20 3.45 -12.53
N HIS A 353 11.19 3.94 -11.81
CA HIS A 353 9.90 4.34 -12.39
C HIS A 353 9.58 5.81 -12.25
N ILE A 354 10.12 6.46 -11.21
CA ILE A 354 9.83 7.87 -10.90
C ILE A 354 11.12 8.68 -10.97
N PHE A 355 12.13 8.28 -10.20
CA PHE A 355 13.42 8.97 -10.12
C PHE A 355 14.43 8.28 -11.04
N THR A 356 14.29 8.54 -12.34
CA THR A 356 15.06 7.91 -13.42
C THR A 356 16.27 8.76 -13.81
N ASP A 357 16.82 8.53 -15.01
CA ASP A 357 18.03 9.19 -15.52
C ASP A 357 17.92 10.73 -15.64
N ALA A 358 16.71 11.30 -15.53
CA ALA A 358 16.50 12.74 -15.47
C ALA A 358 16.93 13.37 -14.12
N VAL A 359 17.24 12.56 -13.09
CA VAL A 359 17.69 13.05 -11.79
C VAL A 359 19.20 13.14 -11.74
N ASP A 360 19.73 14.35 -11.51
CA ASP A 360 21.17 14.61 -11.45
C ASP A 360 21.80 14.13 -10.14
N ASN A 361 21.17 14.43 -8.98
CA ASN A 361 21.72 14.06 -7.69
C ASN A 361 20.64 13.50 -6.75
N VAL A 362 21.03 12.45 -6.02
CA VAL A 362 20.22 11.86 -4.96
C VAL A 362 20.97 11.96 -3.63
N TYR A 363 20.39 12.64 -2.66
CA TYR A 363 20.91 12.79 -1.30
C TYR A 363 20.04 11.98 -0.34
N GLU A 364 20.47 10.74 -0.05
CA GLU A 364 19.76 9.83 0.87
C GLU A 364 20.32 9.95 2.30
N PHE A 365 19.49 10.40 3.24
CA PHE A 365 19.80 10.50 4.65
C PHE A 365 19.21 9.29 5.40
N THR A 366 19.71 8.11 5.11
CA THR A 366 19.26 6.88 5.71
C THR A 366 20.33 6.30 6.62
N GLY A 367 20.06 6.22 7.92
CA GLY A 367 20.99 5.65 8.92
C GLY A 367 21.11 4.12 8.89
N TYR A 368 20.47 3.48 7.92
CA TYR A 368 20.42 2.04 7.79
C TYR A 368 21.54 1.55 6.89
N GLY A 369 22.58 1.02 7.53
CA GLY A 369 23.61 0.28 6.83
C GLY A 369 24.70 1.10 6.19
N GLY A 370 25.57 1.62 7.04
CA GLY A 370 27.02 1.65 6.79
C GLY A 370 27.60 2.28 5.52
N GLY A 371 26.82 2.98 4.73
CA GLY A 371 27.29 3.48 3.43
C GLY A 371 28.09 4.78 3.49
N LEU A 372 27.90 5.63 4.50
CA LEU A 372 28.55 6.96 4.54
C LEU A 372 29.13 7.34 5.92
N GLY A 373 29.47 6.36 6.78
CA GLY A 373 30.20 6.65 8.03
C GLY A 373 29.40 7.43 9.09
N HIS A 374 28.08 7.53 8.98
CA HIS A 374 27.25 8.17 9.98
C HIS A 374 27.03 7.22 11.18
N PRO A 375 27.18 7.74 12.43
CA PRO A 375 26.90 6.95 13.62
C PRO A 375 25.44 6.49 13.57
N MET A 376 25.18 5.24 13.99
CA MET A 376 23.82 4.69 14.12
C MET A 376 22.99 5.62 14.99
N VAL A 377 22.10 6.40 14.37
CA VAL A 377 21.15 7.24 15.08
C VAL A 377 20.13 6.33 15.73
N LYS A 378 19.85 6.51 17.01
CA LYS A 378 18.76 5.80 17.67
C LYS A 378 17.47 6.09 16.92
N ARG A 379 16.59 5.11 16.79
CA ARG A 379 15.30 5.29 16.08
C ARG A 379 14.47 6.48 16.60
N SER A 380 14.57 6.78 17.90
CA SER A 380 13.97 7.96 18.51
C SER A 380 14.46 9.29 17.90
N ASP A 381 15.57 9.28 17.20
CA ASP A 381 16.24 10.47 16.67
C ASP A 381 16.09 10.60 15.15
N LEU A 382 15.20 9.83 14.52
CA LEU A 382 15.00 9.87 13.06
C LEU A 382 14.59 11.25 12.52
N TYR A 383 13.94 12.08 13.32
CA TYR A 383 13.66 13.47 12.97
C TYR A 383 14.93 14.28 12.61
N LYS A 384 16.10 13.88 13.13
CA LYS A 384 17.39 14.53 12.79
C LYS A 384 17.77 14.32 11.31
N TRP A 385 17.27 13.29 10.68
CA TRP A 385 17.47 13.07 9.25
C TRP A 385 16.75 14.13 8.43
N ASP A 386 15.51 14.46 8.78
CA ASP A 386 14.77 15.55 8.15
C ASP A 386 15.50 16.90 8.36
N GLU A 387 16.06 17.16 9.55
CA GLU A 387 16.88 18.36 9.79
C GLU A 387 18.14 18.40 8.91
N MET A 388 18.90 17.29 8.86
CA MET A 388 20.12 17.19 8.05
C MET A 388 19.81 17.35 6.56
N MET A 389 18.70 16.79 6.10
CA MET A 389 18.20 16.95 4.75
C MET A 389 17.89 18.41 4.41
N VAL A 390 17.19 19.10 5.31
CA VAL A 390 16.88 20.54 5.16
C VAL A 390 18.15 21.37 5.14
N ASP A 391 19.11 21.12 6.03
CA ASP A 391 20.38 21.87 6.07
C ASP A 391 21.20 21.66 4.80
N LYS A 392 21.22 20.44 4.28
CA LYS A 392 21.89 20.13 2.99
C LYS A 392 21.20 20.82 1.82
N PHE A 393 19.86 20.79 1.76
CA PHE A 393 19.09 21.49 0.75
C PHE A 393 19.38 23.00 0.79
N LEU A 394 19.28 23.63 1.97
CA LEU A 394 19.50 25.06 2.13
C LEU A 394 20.93 25.47 1.77
N THR A 395 21.92 24.63 2.07
CA THR A 395 23.31 24.85 1.67
C THR A 395 23.44 24.82 0.14
N ASN A 396 22.88 23.80 -0.51
CA ASN A 396 22.91 23.68 -1.97
C ASN A 396 22.13 24.82 -2.65
N PHE A 397 20.94 25.17 -2.12
CA PHE A 397 20.09 26.22 -2.65
C PHE A 397 20.78 27.59 -2.61
N LYS A 398 21.50 27.92 -1.53
CA LYS A 398 22.24 29.18 -1.36
C LYS A 398 23.51 29.24 -2.22
N SER A 399 24.16 28.11 -2.46
CA SER A 399 25.41 28.05 -3.23
C SER A 399 25.21 27.91 -4.73
N ARG A 400 23.97 27.73 -5.21
CA ARG A 400 23.65 27.52 -6.62
C ARG A 400 23.79 28.83 -7.41
N GLU A 401 24.31 28.69 -8.64
CA GLU A 401 24.37 29.80 -9.59
C GLU A 401 22.94 30.25 -9.96
N PRO A 402 22.59 31.53 -9.84
CA PRO A 402 21.22 32.01 -10.11
C PRO A 402 20.73 31.78 -11.55
N SER A 403 21.64 31.59 -12.49
CA SER A 403 21.33 31.35 -13.91
C SER A 403 20.94 29.90 -14.22
N THR A 404 21.17 28.95 -13.31
CA THR A 404 20.87 27.54 -13.52
C THR A 404 19.56 27.19 -12.82
N PRO A 405 18.48 26.97 -13.57
CA PRO A 405 17.19 26.59 -12.97
C PRO A 405 17.30 25.24 -12.29
N SER A 406 16.54 25.05 -11.24
CA SER A 406 16.60 23.81 -10.47
C SER A 406 15.24 23.30 -10.06
N MET A 407 15.15 21.99 -9.99
CA MET A 407 14.07 21.29 -9.30
C MET A 407 14.63 20.54 -8.09
N SER A 408 14.10 20.79 -6.91
CA SER A 408 14.45 20.08 -5.68
C SER A 408 13.22 19.36 -5.13
N TYR A 409 13.32 18.05 -4.95
CA TYR A 409 12.27 17.23 -4.34
C TYR A 409 12.75 16.77 -2.97
N LEU A 410 12.11 17.29 -1.91
CA LEU A 410 12.41 16.95 -0.53
C LEU A 410 11.34 16.03 0.02
N TRP A 411 11.72 14.81 0.40
CA TRP A 411 10.81 13.81 0.93
C TRP A 411 11.08 13.54 2.40
N PHE A 412 10.15 14.02 3.26
CA PHE A 412 10.21 13.98 4.70
C PHE A 412 9.55 12.73 5.26
N TYR A 413 10.17 12.15 6.29
CA TYR A 413 9.72 10.90 6.88
C TYR A 413 9.19 11.02 8.33
N SER A 414 9.32 12.18 8.99
CA SER A 414 8.92 12.36 10.40
C SER A 414 7.45 12.08 10.68
N THR A 415 6.56 12.29 9.70
CA THR A 415 5.11 12.03 9.79
C THR A 415 4.72 10.59 9.46
N HIS A 416 5.65 9.73 9.06
CA HIS A 416 5.45 8.30 8.93
C HIS A 416 5.53 7.57 10.29
N TYR A 417 4.96 6.40 10.38
CA TYR A 417 5.08 5.51 11.55
C TYR A 417 6.56 5.31 11.95
N ASN A 418 7.01 5.58 13.18
CA ASN A 418 6.33 5.84 14.47
C ASN A 418 6.20 7.34 14.84
N TYR A 419 6.11 8.27 13.90
CA TYR A 419 5.82 9.68 14.13
C TYR A 419 6.84 10.33 15.05
N TYR A 420 8.05 10.60 14.51
CA TYR A 420 9.19 11.09 15.28
C TYR A 420 9.26 12.62 15.27
N PHE A 421 9.59 13.16 16.42
CA PHE A 421 9.77 14.61 16.64
C PHE A 421 10.73 14.85 17.80
N PRO A 422 11.42 16.01 17.88
CA PRO A 422 12.19 16.41 19.05
C PRO A 422 11.27 16.59 20.26
N GLU A 423 11.73 16.25 21.47
CA GLU A 423 10.92 16.36 22.71
C GLU A 423 10.35 17.77 22.92
N SER A 424 11.08 18.82 22.51
CA SER A 424 10.62 20.21 22.54
C SER A 424 9.36 20.48 21.71
N PHE A 425 9.01 19.61 20.77
CA PHE A 425 7.80 19.68 19.96
C PHE A 425 6.65 18.83 20.52
N GLY A 426 6.78 18.24 21.69
CA GLY A 426 5.76 17.45 22.38
C GLY A 426 4.63 18.31 22.98
N LYS A 427 3.91 19.05 22.13
CA LYS A 427 2.81 19.98 22.49
C LYS A 427 1.51 19.27 22.85
N PHE A 428 1.15 18.22 22.09
CA PHE A 428 -0.12 17.49 22.25
C PHE A 428 0.06 16.32 23.22
N LYS A 429 -0.40 16.51 24.46
CA LYS A 429 -0.29 15.53 25.56
C LYS A 429 -1.66 15.07 26.06
N PRO A 430 -1.77 13.87 26.62
CA PRO A 430 -0.76 12.80 26.63
C PRO A 430 -0.58 12.18 25.25
N TYR A 431 0.61 11.66 24.96
CA TYR A 431 0.89 10.88 23.76
C TYR A 431 1.57 9.57 24.12
N ILE A 432 1.48 8.58 23.21
CA ILE A 432 2.15 7.30 23.41
C ILE A 432 3.66 7.47 23.30
N ASP A 433 4.40 7.11 24.35
CA ASP A 433 5.86 7.22 24.39
C ASP A 433 6.54 5.84 24.54
N ARG A 434 5.75 4.80 24.81
CA ARG A 434 6.22 3.42 24.77
C ARG A 434 6.40 2.95 23.32
N HIS A 435 7.21 1.91 23.15
CA HIS A 435 7.19 1.17 21.89
C HIS A 435 5.82 0.50 21.68
N TYR A 436 5.31 0.55 20.46
CA TYR A 436 4.07 -0.10 20.04
C TYR A 436 4.21 -0.63 18.62
N GLN A 437 3.36 -1.57 18.27
CA GLN A 437 3.25 -2.11 16.93
C GLN A 437 1.82 -1.89 16.44
N ILE A 438 1.65 -1.46 15.17
CA ILE A 438 0.35 -1.08 14.60
C ILE A 438 -0.71 -2.19 14.64
N TYR A 439 -0.31 -3.43 14.89
CA TYR A 439 -1.18 -4.61 15.00
C TYR A 439 -1.44 -5.04 16.46
N GLU A 440 -1.01 -4.27 17.47
CA GLU A 440 -1.34 -4.56 18.87
C GLU A 440 -2.83 -4.30 19.13
N PRO A 441 -3.60 -5.29 19.66
CA PRO A 441 -5.01 -5.09 19.96
C PRO A 441 -5.28 -3.96 20.97
N GLU A 442 -4.36 -3.75 21.90
CA GLU A 442 -4.42 -2.70 22.92
C GLU A 442 -4.35 -1.30 22.31
N LEU A 443 -3.70 -1.16 21.15
CA LEU A 443 -3.54 0.12 20.47
C LEU A 443 -4.87 0.75 20.05
N GLN A 444 -5.89 -0.06 19.80
CA GLN A 444 -7.25 0.46 19.49
C GLN A 444 -7.79 1.35 20.61
N LYS A 445 -7.52 1.00 21.88
CA LYS A 445 -7.93 1.79 23.04
C LYS A 445 -7.05 3.03 23.24
N GLU A 446 -5.83 3.00 22.74
CA GLU A 446 -4.82 4.05 22.85
C GLU A 446 -4.71 4.91 21.57
N SER A 447 -5.62 4.75 20.60
CA SER A 447 -5.57 5.43 19.30
C SER A 447 -5.42 6.95 19.41
N HIS A 448 -6.09 7.58 20.38
CA HIS A 448 -5.97 9.00 20.66
C HIS A 448 -4.56 9.43 21.13
N LEU A 449 -3.84 8.53 21.82
CA LEU A 449 -2.44 8.78 22.24
C LEU A 449 -1.50 8.69 21.04
N VAL A 450 -1.75 7.75 20.13
CA VAL A 450 -1.01 7.60 18.87
C VAL A 450 -1.26 8.83 17.98
N PHE A 451 -2.50 9.27 17.88
CA PHE A 451 -2.85 10.46 17.10
C PHE A 451 -2.26 11.75 17.70
N ASN A 452 -2.17 11.88 19.04
CA ASN A 452 -1.47 12.98 19.67
C ASN A 452 0.04 12.97 19.34
N ARG A 453 0.65 11.78 19.29
CA ARG A 453 2.04 11.63 18.87
C ARG A 453 2.22 12.07 17.41
N TYR A 454 1.32 11.67 16.52
CA TYR A 454 1.31 12.09 15.13
C TYR A 454 1.13 13.61 14.97
N LYS A 455 0.23 14.23 15.75
CA LYS A 455 0.08 15.70 15.76
C LYS A 455 1.37 16.42 16.16
N ASN A 456 2.16 15.85 17.07
CA ASN A 456 3.45 16.41 17.45
C ASN A 456 4.46 16.31 16.29
N SER A 457 4.47 15.22 15.54
CA SER A 457 5.33 15.10 14.36
C SER A 457 4.89 16.02 13.21
N ALA A 458 3.59 16.23 13.03
CA ALA A 458 3.06 17.21 12.07
C ALA A 458 3.41 18.65 12.49
N PHE A 459 3.37 18.97 13.78
CA PHE A 459 3.81 20.27 14.31
C PHE A 459 5.31 20.51 14.08
N TYR A 460 6.12 19.47 14.22
CA TYR A 460 7.55 19.53 13.87
C TYR A 460 7.77 19.68 12.36
N ALA A 461 7.03 18.94 11.53
CA ALA A 461 7.06 19.08 10.07
C ALA A 461 6.72 20.52 9.63
N ASP A 462 5.73 21.15 10.28
CA ASP A 462 5.37 22.55 10.03
C ASP A 462 6.51 23.54 10.38
N HIS A 463 7.28 23.27 11.43
CA HIS A 463 8.49 24.04 11.74
C HIS A 463 9.52 23.97 10.59
N LEU A 464 9.72 22.77 9.99
CA LEU A 464 10.64 22.62 8.86
C LEU A 464 10.12 23.34 7.61
N ILE A 465 8.80 23.33 7.38
CA ILE A 465 8.16 24.15 6.33
C ILE A 465 8.50 25.63 6.53
N GLY A 466 8.30 26.15 7.73
CA GLY A 466 8.65 27.54 8.08
C GLY A 466 10.12 27.84 7.80
N LYS A 467 11.04 26.99 8.31
CA LYS A 467 12.49 27.14 8.12
C LYS A 467 12.88 27.26 6.63
N ILE A 468 12.29 26.42 5.76
CA ILE A 468 12.60 26.43 4.33
C ILE A 468 12.00 27.64 3.63
N THR A 469 10.71 27.93 3.86
CA THR A 469 10.02 29.03 3.19
C THR A 469 10.59 30.39 3.59
N ASP A 470 10.94 30.57 4.88
CA ASP A 470 11.59 31.79 5.37
C ASP A 470 12.99 31.94 4.77
N ALA A 471 13.79 30.87 4.67
CA ALA A 471 15.12 30.93 4.07
C ALA A 471 15.06 31.26 2.56
N ILE A 472 14.07 30.74 1.81
CA ILE A 472 13.86 31.11 0.39
C ILE A 472 13.45 32.58 0.31
N LYS A 473 12.59 33.08 1.19
CA LYS A 473 12.19 34.48 1.25
C LYS A 473 13.37 35.40 1.57
N GLU A 474 14.15 35.05 2.58
CA GLU A 474 15.35 35.82 2.98
C GLU A 474 16.43 35.89 1.90
N SER A 475 16.53 34.84 1.06
CA SER A 475 17.44 34.82 -0.09
C SER A 475 17.00 35.76 -1.23
N GLY A 476 15.79 36.34 -1.17
CA GLY A 476 15.22 37.15 -2.24
C GLY A 476 14.73 36.37 -3.45
N GLN A 477 14.67 35.03 -3.37
CA GLN A 477 14.34 34.17 -4.51
C GLN A 477 12.85 33.76 -4.54
N SER A 478 11.98 34.26 -3.65
CA SER A 478 10.56 33.90 -3.63
C SER A 478 9.86 34.11 -4.95
N GLU A 479 10.09 35.26 -5.59
CA GLU A 479 9.49 35.63 -6.88
C GLU A 479 10.09 34.84 -8.08
N ASN A 480 11.04 33.97 -7.81
CA ASN A 480 11.66 33.11 -8.80
C ASN A 480 11.65 31.63 -8.40
N THR A 481 10.76 31.27 -7.45
CA THR A 481 10.69 29.90 -6.93
C THR A 481 9.25 29.44 -6.81
N ILE A 482 8.89 28.37 -7.52
CA ILE A 482 7.69 27.62 -7.30
C ILE A 482 7.89 26.76 -6.07
N ILE A 483 6.97 26.79 -5.10
CA ILE A 483 7.03 25.94 -3.91
C ILE A 483 5.73 25.12 -3.83
N VAL A 484 5.85 23.81 -3.72
CA VAL A 484 4.73 22.89 -3.57
C VAL A 484 4.86 22.13 -2.25
N ILE A 485 3.86 22.22 -1.38
CA ILE A 485 3.84 21.59 -0.06
C ILE A 485 2.64 20.67 0.03
N LEU A 486 2.86 19.37 0.29
CA LEU A 486 1.79 18.39 0.36
C LEU A 486 2.19 17.13 1.15
N GLY A 487 1.20 16.29 1.45
CA GLY A 487 1.44 14.89 1.83
C GLY A 487 1.37 13.99 0.60
N ASP A 488 2.07 12.87 0.60
CA ASP A 488 1.97 11.88 -0.48
C ASP A 488 0.69 11.02 -0.38
N HIS A 489 0.23 10.73 0.83
CA HIS A 489 -1.07 10.14 1.21
C HIS A 489 -1.36 10.46 2.69
N GLY A 490 -2.48 9.97 3.21
CA GLY A 490 -2.84 10.12 4.61
C GLY A 490 -2.53 8.87 5.46
N GLU A 491 -3.06 8.86 6.69
CA GLU A 491 -2.80 7.84 7.72
C GLU A 491 -4.02 7.61 8.58
N GLU A 492 -4.39 6.38 8.90
CA GLU A 492 -5.53 6.04 9.75
C GLU A 492 -5.08 5.71 11.19
N PHE A 493 -5.83 6.19 12.16
CA PHE A 493 -5.61 5.98 13.60
C PHE A 493 -6.81 5.34 14.27
N ASN A 494 -7.35 4.28 13.65
CA ASN A 494 -8.49 3.49 14.10
C ASN A 494 -9.87 4.15 13.86
N GLU A 495 -9.96 5.19 13.05
CA GLU A 495 -11.24 5.83 12.71
C GLU A 495 -12.21 4.88 12.01
N PHE A 496 -11.67 3.97 11.19
CA PHE A 496 -12.41 2.91 10.49
C PHE A 496 -11.92 1.51 10.89
N GLY A 497 -11.39 1.38 12.11
CA GLY A 497 -10.98 0.10 12.71
C GLY A 497 -9.56 -0.33 12.39
N ARG A 498 -8.68 0.56 11.87
CA ARG A 498 -7.31 0.22 11.46
C ARG A 498 -6.31 1.32 11.82
N PHE A 499 -5.03 0.95 11.73
CA PHE A 499 -3.91 1.86 11.81
C PHE A 499 -3.12 1.81 10.51
N ALA A 500 -2.37 2.88 10.23
CA ALA A 500 -1.57 3.07 9.04
C ALA A 500 -2.40 3.30 7.75
N HIS A 501 -1.86 3.00 6.59
CA HIS A 501 -2.40 3.32 5.27
C HIS A 501 -2.45 2.09 4.35
N SER A 502 -2.81 2.27 3.07
CA SER A 502 -2.93 1.22 2.04
C SER A 502 -4.14 0.29 2.18
N TYR A 503 -5.15 0.65 2.99
CA TYR A 503 -6.26 -0.24 3.32
C TYR A 503 -7.64 0.27 2.91
N SER A 504 -7.80 1.57 2.80
CA SER A 504 -9.09 2.17 2.45
C SER A 504 -8.91 3.46 1.67
N LEU A 505 -9.97 3.85 0.94
CA LEU A 505 -10.00 5.11 0.19
C LEU A 505 -10.73 6.23 0.96
N LYS A 506 -10.85 6.08 2.29
CA LYS A 506 -11.37 7.11 3.17
C LYS A 506 -10.47 8.33 3.22
N ASN A 507 -11.04 9.50 3.52
CA ASN A 507 -10.30 10.76 3.54
C ASN A 507 -9.05 10.72 4.42
N VAL A 508 -9.10 10.02 5.54
CA VAL A 508 -7.95 9.86 6.44
C VAL A 508 -6.73 9.23 5.75
N GLN A 509 -6.91 8.43 4.71
CA GLN A 509 -5.84 7.80 3.94
C GLN A 509 -5.63 8.41 2.55
N SER A 510 -6.62 9.09 1.98
CA SER A 510 -6.58 9.59 0.60
C SER A 510 -6.52 11.10 0.48
N SER A 511 -6.89 11.86 1.52
CA SER A 511 -6.85 13.32 1.48
C SER A 511 -5.63 13.87 2.20
N THR A 512 -4.89 14.75 1.53
CA THR A 512 -3.66 15.36 2.02
C THR A 512 -3.75 16.89 1.98
N PRO A 513 -2.97 17.63 2.77
CA PRO A 513 -2.85 19.06 2.58
C PRO A 513 -2.19 19.34 1.24
N PHE A 514 -2.56 20.46 0.62
CA PHE A 514 -1.94 20.97 -0.59
C PHE A 514 -1.87 22.48 -0.54
N VAL A 515 -0.67 23.02 -0.78
CA VAL A 515 -0.40 24.46 -0.90
C VAL A 515 0.67 24.68 -1.95
N MET A 516 0.44 25.57 -2.90
CA MET A 516 1.36 25.84 -3.99
C MET A 516 1.58 27.34 -4.20
N HIS A 517 2.82 27.77 -4.12
CA HIS A 517 3.25 29.10 -4.53
C HIS A 517 3.63 29.08 -6.02
N LEU A 518 2.96 29.94 -6.79
CA LEU A 518 3.35 30.26 -8.15
C LEU A 518 3.67 31.77 -8.20
N PRO A 519 4.90 32.18 -8.53
CA PRO A 519 5.29 33.60 -8.52
C PRO A 519 4.35 34.49 -9.34
N GLY A 520 3.84 35.55 -8.73
CA GLY A 520 2.92 36.50 -9.40
C GLY A 520 1.48 35.99 -9.52
N ILE A 521 1.14 34.79 -9.08
CA ILE A 521 -0.24 34.28 -9.02
C ILE A 521 -0.80 34.54 -7.63
N LEU A 522 -1.94 35.23 -7.59
CA LEU A 522 -2.66 35.49 -6.34
C LEU A 522 -3.30 34.23 -5.79
N GLN A 523 -3.64 34.26 -4.52
CA GLN A 523 -4.39 33.21 -3.84
C GLN A 523 -5.57 32.74 -4.65
N SER A 524 -5.71 31.41 -4.78
CA SER A 524 -6.89 30.75 -5.32
C SER A 524 -7.20 29.52 -4.48
N ASN A 525 -8.48 29.30 -4.19
CA ASN A 525 -8.93 28.12 -3.46
C ASN A 525 -9.82 27.28 -4.37
N TYR A 526 -9.40 26.03 -4.62
CA TYR A 526 -10.10 25.09 -5.47
C TYR A 526 -10.96 24.13 -4.64
N LYS A 527 -12.10 23.72 -5.15
CA LYS A 527 -12.99 22.79 -4.45
C LYS A 527 -12.38 21.40 -4.33
N VAL A 528 -11.94 20.83 -5.46
CA VAL A 528 -11.31 19.51 -5.52
C VAL A 528 -10.10 19.53 -6.42
N THR A 529 -8.99 19.02 -5.93
CA THR A 529 -7.73 18.86 -6.67
C THR A 529 -7.08 17.51 -6.38
N SER A 530 -6.12 17.11 -7.19
CA SER A 530 -5.35 15.88 -6.97
C SER A 530 -3.86 16.06 -7.25
N HIS A 531 -3.03 15.12 -6.83
CA HIS A 531 -1.60 15.11 -7.13
C HIS A 531 -1.31 15.21 -8.64
N ALA A 532 -2.12 14.54 -9.46
CA ALA A 532 -1.96 14.57 -10.92
C ALA A 532 -2.13 15.97 -11.53
N ASP A 533 -2.73 16.92 -10.81
CA ASP A 533 -2.96 18.29 -11.28
C ASP A 533 -1.72 19.21 -11.09
N ILE A 534 -0.73 18.77 -10.33
CA ILE A 534 0.42 19.60 -9.92
C ILE A 534 1.35 19.87 -11.10
N MET A 535 1.89 18.83 -11.73
CA MET A 535 2.83 18.99 -12.85
C MET A 535 2.21 19.69 -14.07
N PRO A 536 0.97 19.38 -14.50
CA PRO A 536 0.30 20.16 -15.53
C PRO A 536 0.22 21.66 -15.21
N SER A 537 -0.04 22.01 -13.94
CA SER A 537 -0.10 23.41 -13.49
C SER A 537 1.26 24.10 -13.54
N ILE A 538 2.32 23.41 -13.16
CA ILE A 538 3.70 23.93 -13.25
C ILE A 538 4.11 24.14 -14.71
N MET A 539 3.85 23.16 -15.58
CA MET A 539 4.16 23.25 -17.01
C MET A 539 3.39 24.37 -17.69
N ASP A 540 2.11 24.54 -17.34
CA ASP A 540 1.28 25.65 -17.86
C ASP A 540 1.78 27.01 -17.35
N PHE A 541 2.14 27.12 -16.06
CA PHE A 541 2.75 28.33 -15.49
C PHE A 541 4.05 28.71 -16.18
N MET A 542 4.87 27.72 -16.54
CA MET A 542 6.12 27.93 -17.26
C MET A 542 5.92 28.26 -18.74
N GLY A 543 4.70 28.11 -19.26
CA GLY A 543 4.41 28.28 -20.69
C GLY A 543 5.09 27.20 -21.54
N VAL A 544 5.17 25.96 -21.05
CA VAL A 544 5.73 24.84 -21.80
C VAL A 544 4.81 24.49 -22.95
N SER A 545 5.33 24.55 -24.19
CA SER A 545 4.60 24.18 -25.38
C SER A 545 4.49 22.66 -25.48
N ILE A 546 3.35 22.11 -25.00
CA ILE A 546 3.06 20.67 -25.07
C ILE A 546 2.20 20.40 -26.30
N PRO A 547 2.72 19.66 -27.31
CA PRO A 547 1.89 19.28 -28.45
C PRO A 547 0.72 18.40 -28.00
N ASN A 548 -0.50 18.79 -28.34
CA ASN A 548 -1.75 18.05 -28.18
C ASN A 548 -2.29 17.84 -26.76
N ASN A 549 -1.81 18.53 -25.71
CA ASN A 549 -2.32 18.46 -24.33
C ASN A 549 -2.56 17.03 -23.76
N GLN A 550 -1.88 16.00 -24.26
CA GLN A 550 -2.17 14.59 -23.99
C GLN A 550 -1.13 13.89 -23.10
N LEU A 551 -0.22 14.64 -22.48
CA LEU A 551 0.85 14.03 -21.68
C LEU A 551 0.44 13.71 -20.24
N PHE A 552 -0.58 14.40 -19.73
CA PHE A 552 -1.02 14.30 -18.34
C PHE A 552 -2.47 13.88 -18.27
N SER A 553 -2.83 12.99 -17.33
CA SER A 553 -4.25 12.69 -17.03
C SER A 553 -4.85 13.67 -16.01
N GLY A 554 -4.01 14.43 -15.32
CA GLY A 554 -4.40 15.58 -14.49
C GLY A 554 -4.66 16.84 -15.32
N LYS A 555 -5.16 17.87 -14.65
CA LYS A 555 -5.53 19.16 -15.24
C LYS A 555 -4.64 20.28 -14.71
N SER A 556 -4.43 21.33 -15.50
CA SER A 556 -3.85 22.55 -14.98
C SER A 556 -4.84 23.32 -14.11
N LEU A 557 -4.42 23.72 -12.92
CA LEU A 557 -5.21 24.57 -12.02
C LEU A 557 -5.33 26.00 -12.55
N LEU A 558 -4.46 26.42 -13.47
CA LEU A 558 -4.53 27.73 -14.12
C LEU A 558 -5.62 27.79 -15.22
N GLN A 559 -6.08 26.64 -15.69
CA GLN A 559 -7.14 26.47 -16.67
C GLN A 559 -8.38 25.84 -16.04
N TYR A 560 -8.86 26.45 -14.94
CA TYR A 560 -9.97 25.89 -14.17
C TYR A 560 -11.24 25.73 -15.02
N ASN A 561 -11.85 24.55 -14.90
CA ASN A 561 -13.16 24.22 -15.48
C ASN A 561 -13.90 23.32 -14.49
N GLU A 562 -15.15 23.68 -14.14
CA GLU A 562 -15.98 22.94 -13.18
C GLU A 562 -16.22 21.48 -13.59
N ASP A 563 -16.29 21.19 -14.90
CA ASP A 563 -16.42 19.81 -15.40
C ASP A 563 -15.22 18.92 -15.05
N LEU A 564 -14.07 19.54 -14.73
CA LEU A 564 -12.83 18.88 -14.33
C LEU A 564 -12.64 18.87 -12.81
N ASP A 565 -13.61 19.36 -12.03
CA ASP A 565 -13.53 19.46 -10.56
C ASP A 565 -13.79 18.11 -9.88
N PHE A 566 -12.90 17.16 -10.11
CA PHE A 566 -12.91 15.84 -9.50
C PHE A 566 -11.47 15.29 -9.34
N ALA A 567 -11.33 14.30 -8.47
CA ALA A 567 -10.10 13.55 -8.24
C ALA A 567 -10.34 12.05 -8.43
N ILE A 568 -9.32 11.33 -8.93
CA ILE A 568 -9.33 9.86 -8.98
C ILE A 568 -8.21 9.35 -8.07
N VAL A 569 -8.58 8.46 -7.16
CA VAL A 569 -7.68 7.79 -6.22
C VAL A 569 -7.70 6.29 -6.50
N GLN A 570 -6.54 5.68 -6.61
CA GLN A 570 -6.40 4.22 -6.73
C GLN A 570 -5.98 3.63 -5.39
N GLU A 571 -6.67 2.58 -4.94
CA GLU A 571 -6.19 1.80 -3.79
C GLU A 571 -4.81 1.20 -4.11
N CYS A 572 -3.91 1.17 -3.12
CA CYS A 572 -2.60 0.55 -3.26
C CYS A 572 -2.74 -0.87 -3.83
N GLU A 573 -2.06 -1.13 -4.94
CA GLU A 573 -2.33 -2.33 -5.72
C GLU A 573 -1.87 -3.59 -5.00
N ILE A 574 -2.82 -4.46 -4.72
CA ILE A 574 -2.56 -5.80 -4.21
C ILE A 574 -2.61 -6.75 -5.41
N LYS A 575 -1.50 -7.43 -5.66
CA LYS A 575 -1.38 -8.39 -6.76
C LYS A 575 -2.52 -9.40 -6.74
N ASN A 576 -3.16 -9.61 -7.89
CA ASN A 576 -4.28 -10.53 -8.10
C ASN A 576 -5.64 -10.09 -7.52
N ARG A 577 -5.81 -8.84 -7.08
CA ARG A 577 -7.12 -8.25 -6.79
C ARG A 577 -7.59 -7.36 -7.93
N PRO A 578 -8.91 -7.13 -8.07
CA PRO A 578 -9.42 -6.06 -8.92
C PRO A 578 -8.83 -4.73 -8.51
N LYS A 579 -8.56 -3.87 -9.48
CA LYS A 579 -8.14 -2.50 -9.17
C LYS A 579 -9.33 -1.75 -8.61
N LYS A 580 -9.21 -1.27 -7.39
CA LYS A 580 -10.21 -0.47 -6.71
C LYS A 580 -9.85 1.00 -6.81
N PHE A 581 -10.84 1.80 -7.13
CA PHE A 581 -10.71 3.24 -7.30
C PHE A 581 -11.77 3.98 -6.50
N LEU A 582 -11.50 5.24 -6.27
CA LEU A 582 -12.43 6.25 -5.82
C LEU A 582 -12.45 7.38 -6.84
N ILE A 583 -13.62 7.86 -7.23
CA ILE A 583 -13.79 9.19 -7.81
C ILE A 583 -14.49 10.08 -6.79
N ALA A 584 -13.93 11.28 -6.57
CA ALA A 584 -14.46 12.28 -5.67
C ALA A 584 -14.69 13.60 -6.41
N ASP A 585 -15.82 14.22 -6.22
CA ASP A 585 -16.09 15.61 -6.61
C ASP A 585 -16.36 16.50 -5.38
N SER A 586 -16.95 17.67 -5.55
CA SER A 586 -17.22 18.60 -4.45
C SER A 586 -18.13 18.04 -3.35
N ASP A 587 -19.02 17.11 -3.69
CA ASP A 587 -20.09 16.66 -2.81
C ASP A 587 -20.07 15.17 -2.51
N TRP A 588 -19.61 14.37 -3.49
CA TRP A 588 -19.76 12.93 -3.50
C TRP A 588 -18.46 12.18 -3.72
N LYS A 589 -18.43 10.96 -3.19
CA LYS A 589 -17.36 9.98 -3.41
C LYS A 589 -17.99 8.66 -3.82
N LEU A 590 -17.54 8.13 -4.96
CA LEU A 590 -17.95 6.83 -5.46
C LEU A 590 -16.75 5.89 -5.55
N GLU A 591 -16.77 4.83 -4.77
CA GLU A 591 -15.87 3.70 -4.99
C GLU A 591 -16.30 2.93 -6.23
N PHE A 592 -15.35 2.46 -7.01
CA PHE A 592 -15.62 1.56 -8.14
C PHE A 592 -14.46 0.59 -8.36
N THR A 593 -14.74 -0.52 -8.98
CA THR A 593 -13.74 -1.52 -9.34
C THR A 593 -13.58 -1.60 -10.85
N LEU A 594 -12.34 -1.82 -11.28
CA LEU A 594 -12.03 -2.09 -12.68
C LEU A 594 -11.48 -3.51 -12.79
N SER A 595 -12.26 -4.38 -13.45
CA SER A 595 -11.88 -5.76 -13.69
C SER A 595 -12.18 -6.14 -15.13
N LYS A 596 -11.20 -6.71 -15.83
CA LYS A 596 -11.32 -7.18 -17.22
C LYS A 596 -11.99 -6.17 -18.17
N GLY A 597 -11.70 -4.86 -17.99
CA GLY A 597 -12.27 -3.79 -18.81
C GLY A 597 -13.69 -3.36 -18.44
N LYS A 598 -14.28 -3.91 -17.39
CA LYS A 598 -15.57 -3.45 -16.82
C LYS A 598 -15.35 -2.58 -15.61
N ILE A 599 -16.14 -1.51 -15.52
CA ILE A 599 -16.23 -0.69 -14.32
C ILE A 599 -17.52 -1.09 -13.58
N GLU A 600 -17.38 -1.45 -12.31
CA GLU A 600 -18.50 -1.77 -11.43
C GLU A 600 -18.55 -0.75 -10.31
N ALA A 601 -19.72 -0.10 -10.12
CA ALA A 601 -19.94 0.82 -9.03
C ALA A 601 -19.92 0.08 -7.69
N GLY A 602 -19.26 0.70 -6.71
CA GLY A 602 -19.25 0.28 -5.32
C GLY A 602 -20.05 1.24 -4.44
N ASN A 603 -19.50 1.59 -3.28
CA ASN A 603 -20.14 2.46 -2.32
C ASN A 603 -20.11 3.91 -2.78
N LEU A 604 -21.27 4.57 -2.73
CA LEU A 604 -21.42 6.00 -2.87
C LEU A 604 -21.57 6.63 -1.49
N GLU A 605 -20.80 7.67 -1.21
CA GLU A 605 -20.76 8.38 0.07
C GLU A 605 -20.71 9.90 -0.17
N THR A 606 -20.98 10.67 0.87
CA THR A 606 -20.66 12.10 0.81
C THR A 606 -19.15 12.29 0.77
N ILE A 607 -18.70 13.47 0.33
CA ILE A 607 -17.28 13.85 0.33
C ILE A 607 -16.64 13.77 1.74
N LEU A 608 -17.43 13.74 2.81
CA LEU A 608 -16.98 13.62 4.21
C LEU A 608 -17.07 12.19 4.77
N ASP A 609 -17.06 11.16 3.92
CA ASP A 609 -17.12 9.74 4.31
C ASP A 609 -18.43 9.30 5.02
N LYS A 610 -19.53 10.06 4.86
CA LYS A 610 -20.81 9.69 5.48
C LYS A 610 -21.61 8.83 4.52
N PRO A 611 -22.19 7.71 5.01
CA PRO A 611 -23.08 6.88 4.19
C PRO A 611 -24.29 7.66 3.68
N ILE A 612 -24.70 7.39 2.46
CA ILE A 612 -25.82 8.05 1.79
C ILE A 612 -27.17 7.75 2.45
N SER A 613 -27.33 6.57 3.06
CA SER A 613 -28.57 6.20 3.76
C SER A 613 -29.04 7.24 4.82
N SER A 614 -28.20 8.22 5.13
CA SER A 614 -28.48 9.33 6.04
C SER A 614 -29.06 10.58 5.34
N ILE A 615 -29.26 10.59 3.99
CA ILE A 615 -29.65 11.77 3.25
C ILE A 615 -30.93 11.49 2.44
N GLU A 616 -32.03 12.22 2.72
CA GLU A 616 -33.29 12.13 1.98
C GLU A 616 -33.26 12.97 0.69
N GLY A 617 -33.97 12.52 -0.35
CA GLY A 617 -34.21 13.29 -1.56
C GLY A 617 -33.11 13.32 -2.62
N VAL A 618 -32.12 12.42 -2.53
CA VAL A 618 -30.98 12.36 -3.48
C VAL A 618 -31.19 11.27 -4.53
N ASP A 619 -31.02 11.62 -5.83
CA ASP A 619 -30.99 10.61 -6.92
C ASP A 619 -29.63 9.96 -7.05
N TYR A 620 -29.43 8.85 -6.31
CA TYR A 620 -28.19 8.09 -6.29
C TYR A 620 -27.81 7.49 -7.63
N THR A 621 -28.79 7.14 -8.44
CA THR A 621 -28.57 6.53 -9.76
C THR A 621 -27.94 7.53 -10.71
N GLN A 622 -28.45 8.76 -10.72
CA GLN A 622 -27.93 9.82 -11.56
C GLN A 622 -26.51 10.22 -11.15
N ILE A 623 -26.26 10.42 -9.86
CA ILE A 623 -24.93 10.79 -9.34
C ILE A 623 -23.89 9.70 -9.67
N THR A 624 -24.21 8.43 -9.41
CA THR A 624 -23.35 7.30 -9.75
C THR A 624 -23.00 7.29 -11.24
N LYS A 625 -24.00 7.51 -12.11
CA LYS A 625 -23.80 7.52 -13.57
C LYS A 625 -22.87 8.66 -14.02
N GLU A 626 -23.03 9.84 -13.43
CA GLU A 626 -22.22 11.01 -13.76
C GLU A 626 -20.76 10.83 -13.31
N LEU A 627 -20.55 10.37 -12.08
CA LEU A 627 -19.22 10.10 -11.56
C LEU A 627 -18.50 8.99 -12.37
N LEU A 628 -19.20 7.91 -12.72
CA LEU A 628 -18.61 6.87 -13.57
C LEU A 628 -18.29 7.37 -14.98
N LYS A 629 -19.07 8.30 -15.53
CA LYS A 629 -18.77 8.94 -16.84
C LYS A 629 -17.47 9.74 -16.74
N LYS A 630 -17.30 10.56 -15.70
CA LYS A 630 -16.05 11.31 -15.43
C LYS A 630 -14.85 10.37 -15.25
N ALA A 631 -15.01 9.29 -14.45
CA ALA A 631 -13.97 8.30 -14.22
C ALA A 631 -13.53 7.60 -15.52
N LYS A 632 -14.48 7.17 -16.35
CA LYS A 632 -14.21 6.56 -17.66
C LYS A 632 -13.41 7.49 -18.57
N LYS A 633 -13.81 8.76 -18.64
CA LYS A 633 -13.11 9.77 -19.46
C LYS A 633 -11.67 9.95 -19.01
N ASN A 634 -11.41 10.05 -17.71
CA ASN A 634 -10.06 10.23 -17.17
C ASN A 634 -9.17 8.99 -17.34
N LEU A 635 -9.68 7.80 -16.98
CA LEU A 635 -8.93 6.55 -17.14
C LEU A 635 -8.70 6.19 -18.62
N GLY A 636 -9.53 6.66 -19.52
CA GLY A 636 -9.36 6.52 -20.97
C GLY A 636 -8.64 7.70 -21.64
N HIS A 637 -7.92 8.52 -20.88
CA HIS A 637 -7.31 9.76 -21.38
C HIS A 637 -6.48 9.57 -22.65
N PHE A 638 -5.61 8.58 -22.67
CA PHE A 638 -4.75 8.28 -23.82
C PHE A 638 -5.46 7.51 -24.96
N SER A 639 -6.65 6.91 -24.69
CA SER A 639 -7.40 6.16 -25.70
C SER A 639 -8.40 7.00 -26.49
N ASN A 640 -8.70 8.24 -26.08
CA ASN A 640 -9.67 9.12 -26.74
C ASN A 640 -9.03 10.06 -27.77
N SER A 641 -7.81 9.78 -28.17
CA SER A 641 -7.03 10.62 -29.10
C SER A 641 -7.25 10.30 -30.58
N HIS A 642 -8.36 9.58 -30.91
CA HIS A 642 -8.72 9.24 -32.30
C HIS A 642 -10.14 9.67 -32.62
#